data_d2aea441b0d09be6487053f6da504513
#
_entry.id   d2aea441b0d09be6487053f6da504513
#
_cell.length_a   1.000
_cell.length_b   1.000
_cell.length_c   1.000
_cell.angle_alpha   90.00
_cell.angle_beta   90.00
_cell.angle_gamma   90.00
#
_symmetry.space_group_name_H-M   'P 1'
#
loop_
_entity.id
_entity.type
_entity.pdbx_description
1 polymer ?
#
loop_
_entity_poly.entity_id
_entity_poly.type
_entity_poly.pdbx_seq_one_letter_code
_entity_poly.pdbx_strand_id
1 'polypeptide(L)'
;MCIRDSFDLDKIVNAINAANKEVDRLHQLNDYQVQAIADNIAKQIEIMTHAIHVEDIQDMVETGIMEMRGYEVAQKYVRYRYKRELARKSNTTDNGILALIDHMNEEVNQENSNKNPVINSTQRDYMAGEVSKDLTKRMLLPKEIVEAHEQGIIHFHDSDYFAQREHNCDLVNLEDMLQNGTVISETMIEKPHSFFTACNVTTQIVAQVASNQYGGQSFTLSHIAPFVDVSRKKIREQVIEERKMCGEALDEEVISKITESRLRAEVKSGIQTIQYQLITLMTCNGQAPFVTMFMYLDEVPEGQTRDDLAMIIEEVLQQRIQGVKNEKGIWITPAFPKLIYVLDKDNITEDSKYWYLTELAAKCTAKRMVPDYISAKVMRELKNGDVYPCMGCRSFPTSEDSQRNPDGTRKYYGRFNQGVVTINLVDVACSAEGHIDRFWEILESRLELCHRALRCRHERLLGTVSDVAPILWQHGALARLKKGETIDKLLFNGYSTISLGYAGLCEMCVRMTGKTHTSPEGKKLALEVMQKLNDKCKEWKEAENISYSVYGTPMESTTYKFAKCLQKRFGIIKGVTDKNYITNSYHIHVTEPVNAFDKLKFESEFQKLSPGGAISYVEVPNLQDNVEAVISVMKFIYDNILYAELNTKSDYLSLIHISEPTRQAEIS
;
A
#
# COMPACT_ATOMS: atom_id res chain seq x y z
N MET A 1 -21.80 -14.52 -20.93
CA MET A 1 -22.98 -13.67 -20.67
C MET A 1 -24.17 -14.36 -21.37
N CYS A 2 -25.05 -15.03 -20.61
CA CYS A 2 -26.23 -15.68 -21.16
C CYS A 2 -27.25 -14.61 -21.55
N ILE A 3 -27.53 -14.47 -22.86
CA ILE A 3 -28.45 -13.44 -23.37
C ILE A 3 -29.86 -14.05 -23.52
N ARG A 4 -30.47 -14.51 -22.42
CA ARG A 4 -31.92 -14.77 -22.43
C ARG A 4 -32.74 -13.57 -21.98
N ASP A 5 -32.16 -12.66 -21.19
CA ASP A 5 -32.89 -11.54 -20.59
C ASP A 5 -32.58 -10.18 -21.22
N SER A 6 -31.79 -10.10 -22.32
CA SER A 6 -31.39 -8.85 -22.95
C SER A 6 -31.23 -8.92 -24.46
N PHE A 7 -31.93 -9.83 -25.16
CA PHE A 7 -31.97 -9.81 -26.61
C PHE A 7 -32.77 -8.59 -27.06
N ASP A 8 -32.10 -7.67 -27.73
CA ASP A 8 -32.65 -6.39 -28.18
C ASP A 8 -32.55 -6.31 -29.73
N LEU A 9 -33.68 -6.47 -30.39
CA LEU A 9 -33.80 -6.46 -31.84
C LEU A 9 -33.30 -5.14 -32.44
N ASP A 10 -33.51 -4.02 -31.72
CA ASP A 10 -33.13 -2.71 -32.20
C ASP A 10 -31.59 -2.58 -32.33
N LYS A 11 -30.84 -3.34 -31.57
CA LYS A 11 -29.34 -3.37 -31.69
C LYS A 11 -28.90 -4.00 -33.02
N ILE A 12 -29.62 -5.00 -33.52
CA ILE A 12 -29.34 -5.62 -34.82
C ILE A 12 -29.70 -4.62 -35.93
N VAL A 13 -30.88 -4.05 -35.87
CA VAL A 13 -31.35 -3.03 -36.84
C VAL A 13 -30.40 -1.84 -36.90
N ASN A 14 -30.00 -1.32 -35.75
CA ASN A 14 -29.04 -0.20 -35.66
C ASN A 14 -27.66 -0.54 -36.20
N ALA A 15 -27.17 -1.77 -35.99
CA ALA A 15 -25.87 -2.21 -36.49
C ALA A 15 -25.86 -2.36 -38.03
N ILE A 16 -26.95 -2.93 -38.60
CA ILE A 16 -27.12 -3.03 -40.05
C ILE A 16 -27.26 -1.62 -40.66
N ASN A 17 -28.05 -0.74 -40.06
CA ASN A 17 -28.25 0.63 -40.52
C ASN A 17 -26.96 1.47 -40.45
N ALA A 18 -26.09 1.23 -39.46
CA ALA A 18 -24.79 1.90 -39.40
C ALA A 18 -23.90 1.51 -40.58
N ALA A 19 -23.85 0.21 -40.94
CA ALA A 19 -23.12 -0.28 -42.10
C ALA A 19 -23.76 0.23 -43.43
N ASN A 20 -25.09 0.26 -43.48
CA ASN A 20 -25.85 0.68 -44.63
C ASN A 20 -25.59 2.15 -44.99
N LYS A 21 -25.43 3.03 -44.01
CA LYS A 21 -25.11 4.46 -44.20
C LYS A 21 -23.74 4.70 -44.87
N GLU A 22 -22.83 3.75 -44.78
CA GLU A 22 -21.48 3.83 -45.37
C GLU A 22 -21.43 3.35 -46.84
N VAL A 23 -22.58 2.98 -47.43
CA VAL A 23 -22.73 2.44 -48.80
C VAL A 23 -23.53 3.44 -49.66
N ASP A 24 -23.20 3.51 -50.92
CA ASP A 24 -23.95 4.35 -51.89
C ASP A 24 -25.42 3.98 -51.96
N ARG A 25 -26.28 5.01 -52.08
CA ARG A 25 -27.76 4.86 -52.03
C ARG A 25 -28.31 3.78 -52.95
N LEU A 26 -27.66 3.51 -54.08
CA LEU A 26 -28.05 2.49 -55.06
C LEU A 26 -27.85 1.05 -54.55
N HIS A 27 -26.96 0.86 -53.60
CA HIS A 27 -26.58 -0.46 -53.04
C HIS A 27 -27.01 -0.63 -51.61
N GLN A 28 -27.76 0.34 -51.04
CA GLN A 28 -28.28 0.25 -49.69
C GLN A 28 -29.47 -0.70 -49.61
N LEU A 29 -29.55 -1.44 -48.50
CA LEU A 29 -30.75 -2.17 -48.11
C LEU A 29 -31.82 -1.17 -47.68
N ASN A 30 -33.08 -1.41 -48.08
CA ASN A 30 -34.21 -0.61 -47.61
C ASN A 30 -34.64 -1.06 -46.18
N ASP A 31 -35.43 -0.21 -45.53
CA ASP A 31 -35.85 -0.46 -44.12
C ASP A 31 -36.62 -1.79 -43.96
N TYR A 32 -37.39 -2.20 -44.98
CA TYR A 32 -38.08 -3.48 -44.98
C TYR A 32 -37.14 -4.66 -45.00
N GLN A 33 -36.05 -4.62 -45.78
CA GLN A 33 -35.03 -5.64 -45.86
C GLN A 33 -34.24 -5.74 -44.53
N VAL A 34 -33.88 -4.60 -43.93
CA VAL A 34 -33.20 -4.53 -42.66
C VAL A 34 -34.06 -5.17 -41.55
N GLN A 35 -35.35 -4.78 -41.51
CA GLN A 35 -36.28 -5.35 -40.52
C GLN A 35 -36.51 -6.86 -40.74
N ALA A 36 -36.64 -7.31 -41.99
CA ALA A 36 -36.81 -8.73 -42.32
C ALA A 36 -35.60 -9.60 -41.88
N ILE A 37 -34.38 -9.08 -42.01
CA ILE A 37 -33.18 -9.74 -41.51
C ILE A 37 -33.25 -9.88 -39.98
N ALA A 38 -33.55 -8.78 -39.27
CA ALA A 38 -33.62 -8.78 -37.82
C ALA A 38 -34.73 -9.71 -37.29
N ASP A 39 -35.92 -9.69 -37.89
CA ASP A 39 -37.04 -10.56 -37.51
C ASP A 39 -36.73 -12.06 -37.77
N ASN A 40 -36.02 -12.38 -38.85
CA ASN A 40 -35.61 -13.75 -39.16
C ASN A 40 -34.64 -14.26 -38.11
N ILE A 41 -33.65 -13.47 -37.70
CA ILE A 41 -32.70 -13.79 -36.67
C ILE A 41 -33.41 -13.98 -35.33
N ALA A 42 -34.34 -13.10 -34.96
CA ALA A 42 -35.14 -13.26 -33.75
C ALA A 42 -35.87 -14.60 -33.71
N LYS A 43 -36.51 -14.99 -34.79
CA LYS A 43 -37.20 -16.30 -34.92
C LYS A 43 -36.25 -17.48 -34.78
N GLN A 44 -35.05 -17.40 -35.35
CA GLN A 44 -34.05 -18.44 -35.22
C GLN A 44 -33.59 -18.59 -33.76
N ILE A 45 -33.38 -17.47 -33.06
CA ILE A 45 -32.98 -17.44 -31.67
C ILE A 45 -34.08 -18.00 -30.74
N GLU A 46 -35.36 -17.70 -31.01
CA GLU A 46 -36.49 -18.20 -30.23
C GLU A 46 -36.62 -19.74 -30.25
N ILE A 47 -36.22 -20.38 -31.33
CA ILE A 47 -36.26 -21.83 -31.52
C ILE A 47 -35.08 -22.52 -30.84
N MET A 48 -34.03 -21.81 -30.51
CA MET A 48 -32.82 -22.40 -29.93
C MET A 48 -33.00 -22.70 -28.43
N THR A 49 -32.58 -23.88 -28.03
CA THR A 49 -32.74 -24.40 -26.65
C THR A 49 -31.52 -24.10 -25.75
N HIS A 50 -30.48 -23.49 -26.29
CA HIS A 50 -29.26 -23.16 -25.58
C HIS A 50 -28.93 -21.67 -25.69
N ALA A 51 -28.05 -21.17 -24.81
CA ALA A 51 -27.57 -19.80 -24.84
C ALA A 51 -26.65 -19.57 -26.05
N ILE A 52 -26.92 -18.52 -26.81
CA ILE A 52 -26.15 -18.15 -28.01
C ILE A 52 -25.07 -17.15 -27.64
N HIS A 53 -23.90 -17.32 -28.24
CA HIS A 53 -22.82 -16.34 -28.15
C HIS A 53 -23.11 -15.15 -29.07
N VAL A 54 -22.68 -13.93 -28.66
CA VAL A 54 -22.89 -12.72 -29.46
C VAL A 54 -22.28 -12.81 -30.87
N GLU A 55 -21.21 -13.55 -31.02
CA GLU A 55 -20.53 -13.74 -32.31
C GLU A 55 -21.38 -14.60 -33.27
N ASP A 56 -22.09 -15.62 -32.74
CA ASP A 56 -23.02 -16.43 -33.55
C ASP A 56 -24.17 -15.57 -34.10
N ILE A 57 -24.67 -14.64 -33.29
CA ILE A 57 -25.71 -13.68 -33.73
C ILE A 57 -25.14 -12.76 -34.85
N GLN A 58 -23.90 -12.35 -34.74
CA GLN A 58 -23.27 -11.52 -35.77
C GLN A 58 -23.02 -12.27 -37.06
N ASP A 59 -22.67 -13.56 -37.00
CA ASP A 59 -22.57 -14.43 -38.16
C ASP A 59 -23.93 -14.60 -38.85
N MET A 60 -25.01 -14.73 -38.08
CA MET A 60 -26.37 -14.75 -38.62
C MET A 60 -26.76 -13.43 -39.29
N VAL A 61 -26.36 -12.29 -38.74
CA VAL A 61 -26.59 -10.96 -39.35
C VAL A 61 -25.85 -10.86 -40.70
N GLU A 62 -24.58 -11.25 -40.73
CA GLU A 62 -23.76 -11.20 -41.93
C GLU A 62 -24.36 -12.09 -43.02
N THR A 63 -24.74 -13.31 -42.70
CA THR A 63 -25.42 -14.26 -43.60
C THR A 63 -26.73 -13.65 -44.10
N GLY A 64 -27.58 -13.08 -43.23
CA GLY A 64 -28.84 -12.50 -43.62
C GLY A 64 -28.68 -11.29 -44.59
N ILE A 65 -27.65 -10.47 -44.37
CA ILE A 65 -27.33 -9.35 -45.31
C ILE A 65 -26.91 -9.90 -46.70
N MET A 66 -26.09 -10.97 -46.73
CA MET A 66 -25.65 -11.61 -47.97
C MET A 66 -26.79 -12.28 -48.72
N GLU A 67 -27.73 -12.95 -48.03
CA GLU A 67 -28.93 -13.56 -48.61
C GLU A 67 -29.82 -12.55 -49.25
N MET A 68 -29.92 -11.33 -48.71
CA MET A 68 -30.65 -10.19 -49.29
C MET A 68 -29.86 -9.49 -50.43
N ARG A 69 -28.72 -10.09 -50.86
CA ARG A 69 -27.80 -9.57 -51.92
C ARG A 69 -27.22 -8.17 -51.59
N GLY A 70 -27.15 -7.80 -50.31
CA GLY A 70 -26.52 -6.57 -49.86
C GLY A 70 -25.01 -6.68 -49.70
N TYR A 71 -24.28 -7.12 -50.75
CA TYR A 71 -22.86 -7.48 -50.67
C TYR A 71 -21.98 -6.31 -50.19
N GLU A 72 -22.24 -5.10 -50.63
CA GLU A 72 -21.47 -3.93 -50.18
C GLU A 72 -21.77 -3.58 -48.74
N VAL A 73 -23.03 -3.73 -48.32
CA VAL A 73 -23.42 -3.57 -46.92
C VAL A 73 -22.80 -4.62 -46.03
N ALA A 74 -22.76 -5.89 -46.51
CA ALA A 74 -22.05 -6.99 -45.80
C ALA A 74 -20.55 -6.70 -45.63
N GLN A 75 -19.89 -6.20 -46.66
CA GLN A 75 -18.47 -5.79 -46.55
C GLN A 75 -18.27 -4.68 -45.50
N LYS A 76 -19.14 -3.72 -45.44
CA LYS A 76 -19.07 -2.63 -44.43
C LYS A 76 -19.39 -3.15 -43.05
N TYR A 77 -20.36 -4.07 -42.93
CA TYR A 77 -20.74 -4.71 -41.68
C TYR A 77 -19.60 -5.56 -41.12
N VAL A 78 -18.92 -6.37 -41.93
CA VAL A 78 -17.75 -7.16 -41.52
C VAL A 78 -16.62 -6.26 -41.03
N ARG A 79 -16.35 -5.14 -41.73
CA ARG A 79 -15.34 -4.15 -41.27
C ARG A 79 -15.75 -3.47 -39.98
N TYR A 80 -17.02 -3.15 -39.81
CA TYR A 80 -17.58 -2.60 -38.58
C TYR A 80 -17.49 -3.61 -37.42
N ARG A 81 -17.89 -4.85 -37.68
CA ARG A 81 -17.74 -5.97 -36.75
C ARG A 81 -16.29 -6.16 -36.32
N TYR A 82 -15.36 -6.21 -37.27
CA TYR A 82 -13.94 -6.35 -37.02
C TYR A 82 -13.39 -5.18 -36.17
N LYS A 83 -13.76 -3.96 -36.47
CA LYS A 83 -13.39 -2.80 -35.64
C LYS A 83 -13.95 -2.91 -34.22
N ARG A 84 -15.21 -3.38 -34.07
CA ARG A 84 -15.81 -3.62 -32.75
C ARG A 84 -15.22 -4.82 -32.01
N GLU A 85 -14.84 -5.86 -32.73
CA GLU A 85 -14.12 -7.00 -32.17
C GLU A 85 -12.71 -6.59 -31.72
N LEU A 86 -12.00 -5.81 -32.54
CA LEU A 86 -10.74 -5.18 -32.14
C LEU A 86 -10.96 -4.28 -30.91
N ALA A 87 -11.98 -3.41 -30.91
CA ALA A 87 -12.30 -2.58 -29.76
C ALA A 87 -12.72 -3.39 -28.53
N ARG A 88 -13.35 -4.56 -28.69
CA ARG A 88 -13.65 -5.49 -27.59
C ARG A 88 -12.43 -6.29 -27.13
N LYS A 89 -11.54 -6.68 -28.06
CA LYS A 89 -10.26 -7.34 -27.76
C LYS A 89 -9.21 -6.34 -27.25
N SER A 90 -9.22 -5.11 -27.74
CA SER A 90 -8.43 -3.97 -27.24
C SER A 90 -8.99 -3.35 -25.97
N ASN A 91 -10.09 -3.88 -25.46
CA ASN A 91 -10.88 -3.30 -24.37
C ASN A 91 -10.23 -3.42 -22.97
N THR A 92 -8.98 -3.83 -22.90
CA THR A 92 -8.27 -3.85 -21.62
C THR A 92 -7.04 -2.95 -21.67
N THR A 93 -6.09 -3.20 -22.55
CA THR A 93 -4.80 -2.49 -22.56
C THR A 93 -4.84 -1.18 -23.34
N ASP A 94 -5.32 -1.19 -24.59
CA ASP A 94 -5.28 0.02 -25.44
C ASP A 94 -6.21 1.12 -24.93
N ASN A 95 -7.41 0.75 -24.47
CA ASN A 95 -8.35 1.73 -23.89
C ASN A 95 -7.87 2.24 -22.51
N GLY A 96 -7.25 1.37 -21.71
CA GLY A 96 -6.61 1.77 -20.46
C GLY A 96 -5.49 2.78 -20.70
N ILE A 97 -4.62 2.51 -21.67
CA ILE A 97 -3.51 3.39 -22.06
C ILE A 97 -4.05 4.72 -22.62
N LEU A 98 -5.03 4.69 -23.51
CA LEU A 98 -5.63 5.91 -24.07
C LEU A 98 -6.34 6.74 -22.99
N ALA A 99 -7.07 6.09 -22.07
CA ALA A 99 -7.69 6.78 -20.94
C ALA A 99 -6.66 7.44 -20.00
N LEU A 100 -5.47 6.85 -19.84
CA LEU A 100 -4.37 7.47 -19.11
C LEU A 100 -3.82 8.70 -19.81
N ILE A 101 -3.60 8.61 -21.14
CA ILE A 101 -3.10 9.72 -21.96
C ILE A 101 -4.09 10.88 -21.95
N ASP A 102 -5.39 10.57 -22.05
CA ASP A 102 -6.47 11.55 -22.09
C ASP A 102 -6.92 12.03 -20.68
N HIS A 103 -6.25 11.60 -19.61
CA HIS A 103 -6.59 11.92 -18.21
C HIS A 103 -8.01 11.51 -17.78
N MET A 104 -8.58 10.50 -18.42
CA MET A 104 -9.93 9.98 -18.17
C MET A 104 -9.96 8.70 -17.32
N ASN A 105 -8.83 8.23 -16.81
CA ASN A 105 -8.78 7.04 -15.97
C ASN A 105 -9.13 7.40 -14.51
N GLU A 106 -10.36 7.08 -14.11
CA GLU A 106 -10.89 7.40 -12.77
C GLU A 106 -10.13 6.68 -11.64
N GLU A 107 -9.67 5.43 -11.87
CA GLU A 107 -8.91 4.68 -10.87
C GLU A 107 -7.58 5.39 -10.56
N VAL A 108 -6.85 5.78 -11.60
CA VAL A 108 -5.55 6.47 -11.47
C VAL A 108 -5.71 7.86 -10.87
N ASN A 109 -6.80 8.56 -11.19
CA ASN A 109 -7.07 9.89 -10.63
C ASN A 109 -7.41 9.83 -9.13
N GLN A 110 -7.84 8.68 -8.62
CA GLN A 110 -8.15 8.42 -7.21
C GLN A 110 -6.99 7.76 -6.45
N GLU A 111 -6.00 7.21 -7.16
CA GLU A 111 -4.86 6.56 -6.56
C GLU A 111 -3.80 7.56 -6.12
N ASN A 112 -3.22 7.30 -4.97
CA ASN A 112 -1.94 7.78 -4.44
C ASN A 112 -1.57 9.26 -4.57
N SER A 113 -1.52 9.93 -3.44
CA SER A 113 -1.03 11.31 -3.29
C SER A 113 0.44 11.55 -3.72
N ASN A 114 1.23 10.49 -3.96
CA ASN A 114 2.64 10.57 -4.35
C ASN A 114 2.89 10.38 -5.85
N LYS A 115 1.85 10.03 -6.64
CA LYS A 115 1.92 9.94 -8.11
C LYS A 115 1.04 11.01 -8.74
N ASN A 116 1.60 11.82 -9.62
CA ASN A 116 0.82 12.79 -10.40
C ASN A 116 0.63 12.27 -11.84
N PRO A 117 -0.57 11.80 -12.22
CA PRO A 117 -0.81 11.17 -13.52
C PRO A 117 -0.66 12.12 -14.71
N VAL A 118 -0.56 13.42 -14.49
CA VAL A 118 -0.36 14.43 -15.57
C VAL A 118 1.11 14.47 -16.01
N ILE A 119 2.04 14.06 -15.16
CA ILE A 119 3.49 14.12 -15.46
C ILE A 119 3.88 12.99 -16.40
N ASN A 120 4.61 13.30 -17.48
CA ASN A 120 5.01 12.34 -18.53
C ASN A 120 5.73 11.09 -17.99
N SER A 121 6.63 11.22 -17.02
CA SER A 121 7.32 10.07 -16.42
C SER A 121 6.36 9.15 -15.67
N THR A 122 5.42 9.73 -14.94
CA THR A 122 4.37 9.00 -14.22
C THR A 122 3.41 8.31 -15.19
N GLN A 123 2.98 9.00 -16.27
CA GLN A 123 2.17 8.38 -17.31
C GLN A 123 2.86 7.16 -17.94
N ARG A 124 4.17 7.27 -18.19
CA ARG A 124 4.94 6.15 -18.75
C ARG A 124 4.96 4.94 -17.82
N ASP A 125 5.08 5.15 -16.51
CA ASP A 125 5.00 4.09 -15.51
C ASP A 125 3.60 3.44 -15.49
N TYR A 126 2.55 4.25 -15.49
CA TYR A 126 1.17 3.75 -15.59
C TYR A 126 0.91 2.96 -16.87
N MET A 127 1.42 3.40 -18.02
CA MET A 127 1.31 2.64 -19.28
C MET A 127 2.01 1.28 -19.17
N ALA A 128 3.19 1.23 -18.57
CA ALA A 128 3.88 -0.03 -18.29
C ALA A 128 3.07 -0.91 -17.33
N GLY A 129 2.44 -0.32 -16.32
CA GLY A 129 1.53 -0.99 -15.41
C GLY A 129 0.32 -1.62 -16.12
N GLU A 130 -0.33 -0.92 -17.05
CA GLU A 130 -1.45 -1.46 -17.82
C GLU A 130 -1.03 -2.66 -18.69
N VAL A 131 0.14 -2.61 -19.31
CA VAL A 131 0.71 -3.76 -20.03
C VAL A 131 0.98 -4.93 -19.10
N SER A 132 1.54 -4.66 -17.92
CA SER A 132 1.81 -5.68 -16.90
C SER A 132 0.51 -6.30 -16.37
N LYS A 133 -0.53 -5.51 -16.08
CA LYS A 133 -1.87 -6.01 -15.68
C LYS A 133 -2.46 -6.97 -16.72
N ASP A 134 -2.39 -6.61 -17.99
CA ASP A 134 -2.88 -7.46 -19.08
C ASP A 134 -2.11 -8.77 -19.19
N LEU A 135 -0.78 -8.73 -19.18
CA LEU A 135 0.06 -9.93 -19.18
C LEU A 135 -0.21 -10.82 -17.96
N THR A 136 -0.35 -10.21 -16.80
CA THR A 136 -0.65 -10.89 -15.53
C THR A 136 -1.96 -11.66 -15.63
N LYS A 137 -3.02 -11.03 -16.11
CA LYS A 137 -4.34 -11.64 -16.25
C LYS A 137 -4.41 -12.72 -17.34
N ARG A 138 -3.78 -12.47 -18.49
CA ARG A 138 -3.87 -13.39 -19.64
C ARG A 138 -2.91 -14.57 -19.60
N MET A 139 -1.73 -14.40 -18.98
CA MET A 139 -0.63 -15.36 -19.15
C MET A 139 -0.01 -15.86 -17.85
N LEU A 140 -0.01 -15.06 -16.78
CA LEU A 140 0.80 -15.34 -15.60
C LEU A 140 0.00 -15.92 -14.43
N LEU A 141 -1.29 -15.59 -14.33
CA LEU A 141 -2.16 -16.11 -13.28
C LEU A 141 -3.10 -17.21 -13.80
N PRO A 142 -3.41 -18.22 -12.99
CA PRO A 142 -4.49 -19.18 -13.27
C PRO A 142 -5.83 -18.46 -13.48
N LYS A 143 -6.61 -18.95 -14.47
CA LYS A 143 -7.90 -18.36 -14.86
C LYS A 143 -8.84 -18.16 -13.67
N GLU A 144 -8.92 -19.12 -12.76
CA GLU A 144 -9.77 -19.06 -11.55
C GLU A 144 -9.40 -17.90 -10.62
N ILE A 145 -8.11 -17.57 -10.48
CA ILE A 145 -7.64 -16.44 -9.67
C ILE A 145 -8.00 -15.11 -10.35
N VAL A 146 -7.85 -15.04 -11.67
CA VAL A 146 -8.24 -13.86 -12.46
C VAL A 146 -9.75 -13.62 -12.33
N GLU A 147 -10.57 -14.65 -12.55
CA GLU A 147 -12.03 -14.57 -12.43
C GLU A 147 -12.46 -14.14 -11.03
N ALA A 148 -11.85 -14.70 -9.98
CA ALA A 148 -12.13 -14.32 -8.60
C ALA A 148 -11.73 -12.87 -8.29
N HIS A 149 -10.61 -12.41 -8.83
CA HIS A 149 -10.19 -11.01 -8.70
C HIS A 149 -11.13 -10.04 -9.42
N GLU A 150 -11.57 -10.39 -10.64
CA GLU A 150 -12.50 -9.56 -11.42
C GLU A 150 -13.93 -9.53 -10.84
N GLN A 151 -14.36 -10.64 -10.24
CA GLN A 151 -15.64 -10.74 -9.54
C GLN A 151 -15.63 -10.10 -8.15
N GLY A 152 -14.47 -9.64 -7.66
CA GLY A 152 -14.33 -9.06 -6.33
C GLY A 152 -14.50 -10.06 -5.18
N ILE A 153 -14.25 -11.34 -5.43
CA ILE A 153 -14.21 -12.40 -4.41
C ILE A 153 -12.95 -12.30 -3.58
N ILE A 154 -11.83 -12.06 -4.28
CA ILE A 154 -10.53 -11.72 -3.72
C ILE A 154 -9.97 -10.49 -4.44
N HIS A 155 -8.95 -9.86 -3.86
CA HIS A 155 -8.15 -8.87 -4.56
C HIS A 155 -6.69 -9.31 -4.58
N PHE A 156 -6.17 -9.50 -5.79
CA PHE A 156 -4.75 -9.73 -6.03
C PHE A 156 -4.11 -8.33 -6.21
N HIS A 157 -3.44 -7.84 -5.16
CA HIS A 157 -2.87 -6.49 -5.16
C HIS A 157 -1.75 -6.33 -6.19
N ASP A 158 -1.51 -5.11 -6.63
CA ASP A 158 -0.33 -4.74 -7.42
C ASP A 158 -0.07 -5.66 -8.63
N SER A 159 -1.11 -5.99 -9.37
CA SER A 159 -1.02 -6.83 -10.59
C SER A 159 -0.27 -6.13 -11.73
N ASP A 160 -0.13 -4.82 -11.64
CA ASP A 160 0.64 -3.94 -12.52
C ASP A 160 2.16 -4.09 -12.36
N TYR A 161 2.63 -4.63 -11.22
CA TYR A 161 4.05 -4.96 -10.99
C TYR A 161 4.34 -6.46 -11.01
N PHE A 162 3.32 -7.32 -11.09
CA PHE A 162 3.49 -8.76 -10.98
C PHE A 162 4.25 -9.40 -12.16
N ALA A 163 4.20 -8.81 -13.35
CA ALA A 163 4.95 -9.30 -14.50
C ALA A 163 6.47 -9.21 -14.28
N GLN A 164 6.93 -8.20 -13.57
CA GLN A 164 8.28 -8.09 -13.06
C GLN A 164 8.43 -8.97 -11.80
N ARG A 165 9.67 -9.35 -11.49
CA ARG A 165 9.98 -10.17 -10.31
C ARG A 165 10.37 -9.26 -9.15
N GLU A 166 9.45 -8.39 -8.77
CA GLU A 166 9.62 -7.40 -7.70
C GLU A 166 8.86 -7.80 -6.44
N HIS A 167 9.38 -7.39 -5.29
CA HIS A 167 8.74 -7.57 -4.00
C HIS A 167 7.96 -6.29 -3.60
N ASN A 168 7.12 -6.40 -2.55
CA ASN A 168 6.30 -5.30 -2.08
C ASN A 168 7.11 -4.35 -1.17
N CYS A 169 6.95 -4.45 0.14
CA CYS A 169 7.55 -3.54 1.12
C CYS A 169 8.81 -4.12 1.75
N ASP A 170 9.69 -3.26 2.28
CA ASP A 170 10.92 -3.69 2.93
C ASP A 170 11.36 -2.85 4.13
N LEU A 171 12.28 -3.42 4.91
CA LEU A 171 13.05 -2.75 5.96
C LEU A 171 14.49 -2.61 5.50
N VAL A 172 14.88 -1.43 5.08
CA VAL A 172 16.23 -1.16 4.57
C VAL A 172 17.26 -1.27 5.69
N ASN A 173 18.28 -2.09 5.49
CA ASN A 173 19.40 -2.21 6.40
C ASN A 173 20.45 -1.12 6.16
N LEU A 174 20.12 0.11 6.53
CA LEU A 174 21.05 1.24 6.40
C LEU A 174 22.32 1.06 7.23
N GLU A 175 22.26 0.38 8.38
CA GLU A 175 23.43 0.13 9.19
C GLU A 175 24.50 -0.60 8.39
N ASP A 176 24.13 -1.73 7.77
CA ASP A 176 25.06 -2.49 6.93
C ASP A 176 25.62 -1.66 5.77
N MET A 177 24.75 -0.91 5.08
CA MET A 177 25.17 -0.11 3.91
C MET A 177 26.10 1.05 4.29
N LEU A 178 25.83 1.74 5.40
CA LEU A 178 26.62 2.88 5.84
C LEU A 178 27.93 2.46 6.54
N GLN A 179 27.93 1.34 7.27
CA GLN A 179 29.14 0.87 7.98
C GLN A 179 30.10 0.11 7.08
N ASN A 180 29.58 -0.69 6.14
CA ASN A 180 30.39 -1.55 5.27
C ASN A 180 30.52 -1.02 3.84
N GLY A 181 29.93 0.13 3.55
CA GLY A 181 29.84 0.68 2.21
C GLY A 181 28.80 -0.02 1.35
N THR A 182 28.46 0.62 0.24
CA THR A 182 27.46 0.15 -0.73
C THR A 182 27.86 0.56 -2.14
N VAL A 183 27.11 0.12 -3.14
CA VAL A 183 27.32 0.55 -4.54
C VAL A 183 26.02 1.17 -5.05
N ILE A 184 26.11 2.38 -5.59
CA ILE A 184 25.01 3.10 -6.21
C ILE A 184 25.42 3.45 -7.65
N SER A 185 24.63 3.01 -8.63
CA SER A 185 24.89 3.26 -10.05
C SER A 185 26.34 2.93 -10.43
N GLU A 186 26.80 1.73 -10.07
CA GLU A 186 28.17 1.21 -10.31
C GLU A 186 29.30 1.99 -9.59
N THR A 187 28.95 2.97 -8.74
CA THR A 187 29.92 3.74 -7.97
C THR A 187 29.98 3.24 -6.53
N MET A 188 31.19 2.93 -6.06
CA MET A 188 31.44 2.55 -4.67
C MET A 188 31.22 3.75 -3.76
N ILE A 189 30.38 3.57 -2.76
CA ILE A 189 30.13 4.55 -1.68
C ILE A 189 30.74 3.97 -0.41
N GLU A 190 31.81 4.60 0.05
CA GLU A 190 32.49 4.22 1.27
C GLU A 190 31.72 4.67 2.53
N LYS A 191 32.15 4.19 3.70
CA LYS A 191 31.59 4.62 4.98
C LYS A 191 31.66 6.14 5.13
N PRO A 192 30.56 6.82 5.45
CA PRO A 192 30.55 8.26 5.63
C PRO A 192 31.47 8.74 6.75
N HIS A 193 32.14 9.88 6.52
CA HIS A 193 33.03 10.54 7.46
C HIS A 193 32.40 11.76 8.17
N SER A 194 31.06 11.88 8.10
CA SER A 194 30.30 12.87 8.85
C SER A 194 28.82 12.51 8.87
N PHE A 195 28.07 13.07 9.81
CA PHE A 195 26.63 12.92 9.88
C PHE A 195 25.93 13.47 8.63
N PHE A 196 26.36 14.65 8.15
CA PHE A 196 25.81 15.26 6.94
C PHE A 196 25.99 14.36 5.72
N THR A 197 27.17 13.75 5.57
CA THR A 197 27.42 12.79 4.47
C THR A 197 26.54 11.55 4.61
N ALA A 198 26.38 11.02 5.83
CA ALA A 198 25.50 9.87 6.08
C ALA A 198 24.05 10.18 5.69
N CYS A 199 23.55 11.38 6.00
CA CYS A 199 22.22 11.84 5.58
C CYS A 199 22.09 11.89 4.05
N ASN A 200 23.07 12.43 3.33
CA ASN A 200 23.08 12.46 1.87
C ASN A 200 23.07 11.05 1.25
N VAL A 201 23.93 10.17 1.74
CA VAL A 201 24.01 8.77 1.25
C VAL A 201 22.69 8.03 1.52
N THR A 202 22.09 8.25 2.69
CA THR A 202 20.76 7.68 3.04
C THR A 202 19.70 8.05 2.01
N THR A 203 19.63 9.32 1.59
CA THR A 203 18.62 9.73 0.60
C THR A 203 18.84 9.10 -0.77
N GLN A 204 20.10 8.92 -1.19
CA GLN A 204 20.44 8.22 -2.42
C GLN A 204 20.08 6.74 -2.36
N ILE A 205 20.33 6.07 -1.23
CA ILE A 205 19.92 4.68 -0.98
C ILE A 205 18.40 4.56 -1.08
N VAL A 206 17.66 5.43 -0.39
CA VAL A 206 16.19 5.45 -0.42
C VAL A 206 15.65 5.60 -1.84
N ALA A 207 16.21 6.48 -2.65
CA ALA A 207 15.79 6.66 -4.04
C ALA A 207 16.06 5.42 -4.90
N GLN A 208 17.20 4.77 -4.72
CA GLN A 208 17.56 3.55 -5.45
C GLN A 208 16.71 2.35 -5.02
N VAL A 209 16.45 2.18 -3.74
CA VAL A 209 15.55 1.14 -3.23
C VAL A 209 14.15 1.34 -3.80
N ALA A 210 13.60 2.55 -3.71
CA ALA A 210 12.27 2.89 -4.25
C ALA A 210 12.14 2.69 -5.77
N SER A 211 13.24 2.66 -6.50
CA SER A 211 13.26 2.39 -7.94
C SER A 211 13.32 0.89 -8.29
N ASN A 212 13.44 0.00 -7.29
CA ASN A 212 13.63 -1.42 -7.47
C ASN A 212 12.63 -2.29 -6.70
N GLN A 213 11.56 -1.67 -6.17
CA GLN A 213 10.45 -2.33 -5.48
C GLN A 213 9.18 -1.50 -5.68
N TYR A 214 8.00 -2.10 -5.53
CA TYR A 214 6.74 -1.39 -5.81
C TYR A 214 5.99 -0.90 -4.56
N GLY A 215 6.35 -1.37 -3.38
CA GLY A 215 5.73 -0.95 -2.11
C GLY A 215 6.47 0.19 -1.43
N GLY A 216 6.30 0.28 -0.13
CA GLY A 216 6.99 1.25 0.72
C GLY A 216 8.21 0.66 1.39
N GLN A 217 9.16 1.51 1.71
CA GLN A 217 10.34 1.15 2.48
C GLN A 217 10.37 1.86 3.82
N SER A 218 10.99 1.24 4.80
CA SER A 218 11.24 1.88 6.10
C SER A 218 12.71 1.82 6.46
N PHE A 219 13.19 2.87 7.09
CA PHE A 219 14.50 2.90 7.75
C PHE A 219 14.39 3.54 9.13
N THR A 220 15.37 3.29 9.97
CA THR A 220 15.46 3.85 11.32
C THR A 220 16.53 4.93 11.43
N LEU A 221 16.26 5.93 12.26
CA LEU A 221 17.25 6.97 12.58
C LEU A 221 18.40 6.45 13.44
N SER A 222 18.20 5.33 14.14
CA SER A 222 19.26 4.69 14.93
C SER A 222 20.48 4.28 14.09
N HIS A 223 20.26 3.93 12.81
CA HIS A 223 21.35 3.55 11.89
C HIS A 223 22.24 4.74 11.46
N ILE A 224 21.72 5.97 11.53
CA ILE A 224 22.51 7.17 11.23
C ILE A 224 23.05 7.86 12.49
N ALA A 225 22.49 7.60 13.65
CA ALA A 225 22.90 8.22 14.91
C ALA A 225 24.40 8.08 15.24
N PRO A 226 25.08 6.94 14.99
CA PRO A 226 26.52 6.80 15.25
C PRO A 226 27.40 7.82 14.50
N PHE A 227 26.94 8.35 13.37
CA PHE A 227 27.70 9.34 12.59
C PHE A 227 27.69 10.73 13.23
N VAL A 228 26.84 11.00 14.22
CA VAL A 228 26.88 12.24 15.02
C VAL A 228 28.17 12.30 15.81
N ASP A 229 28.61 11.18 16.44
CA ASP A 229 29.88 11.13 17.15
C ASP A 229 31.08 11.26 16.21
N VAL A 230 31.01 10.72 15.00
CA VAL A 230 32.03 10.94 13.95
C VAL A 230 32.19 12.41 13.65
N SER A 231 31.07 13.13 13.45
CA SER A 231 31.08 14.59 13.23
C SER A 231 31.55 15.35 14.46
N ARG A 232 31.15 14.96 15.68
CA ARG A 232 31.59 15.57 16.94
C ARG A 232 33.12 15.56 17.06
N LYS A 233 33.74 14.41 16.83
CA LYS A 233 35.21 14.26 16.88
C LYS A 233 35.89 15.16 15.84
N LYS A 234 35.42 15.11 14.61
CA LYS A 234 35.97 15.93 13.52
C LYS A 234 35.86 17.45 13.79
N ILE A 235 34.67 17.90 14.23
CA ILE A 235 34.43 19.30 14.56
C ILE A 235 35.33 19.75 15.71
N ARG A 236 35.49 18.90 16.75
CA ARG A 236 36.35 19.18 17.89
C ARG A 236 37.82 19.36 17.47
N GLU A 237 38.31 18.48 16.61
CA GLU A 237 39.68 18.59 16.05
C GLU A 237 39.85 19.92 15.28
N GLN A 238 38.88 20.27 14.46
CA GLN A 238 38.89 21.55 13.72
C GLN A 238 38.90 22.76 14.67
N VAL A 239 38.06 22.75 15.72
CA VAL A 239 38.01 23.83 16.71
C VAL A 239 39.34 23.98 17.44
N ILE A 240 39.97 22.88 17.81
CA ILE A 240 41.29 22.88 18.46
C ILE A 240 42.35 23.46 17.53
N GLU A 241 42.35 23.06 16.25
CA GLU A 241 43.33 23.56 15.25
C GLU A 241 43.14 25.05 14.96
N GLU A 242 41.90 25.51 14.78
CA GLU A 242 41.56 26.91 14.57
C GLU A 242 42.04 27.78 15.77
N ARG A 243 41.79 27.34 17.02
CA ARG A 243 42.23 28.07 18.21
C ARG A 243 43.75 28.13 18.32
N LYS A 244 44.45 27.03 18.00
CA LYS A 244 45.91 27.05 17.90
C LYS A 244 46.43 28.03 16.88
N MET A 245 45.82 28.08 15.68
CA MET A 245 46.20 29.02 14.63
C MET A 245 45.98 30.49 15.05
N CYS A 246 44.93 30.75 15.83
CA CYS A 246 44.63 32.08 16.36
C CYS A 246 45.45 32.46 17.59
N GLY A 247 46.30 31.56 18.12
CA GLY A 247 47.04 31.76 19.35
C GLY A 247 46.19 31.85 20.61
N GLU A 248 44.99 31.27 20.58
CA GLU A 248 44.04 31.27 21.71
C GLU A 248 44.29 30.12 22.68
N ALA A 249 43.92 30.31 23.94
CA ALA A 249 44.02 29.25 24.94
C ALA A 249 43.10 28.04 24.61
N LEU A 250 43.61 26.84 24.84
CA LEU A 250 42.85 25.60 24.70
C LEU A 250 42.02 25.33 25.96
N ASP A 251 40.95 26.12 26.13
CA ASP A 251 39.98 25.95 27.19
C ASP A 251 38.98 24.87 26.78
N GLU A 252 38.91 23.79 27.55
CA GLU A 252 38.07 22.60 27.26
C GLU A 252 36.57 22.92 27.27
N GLU A 253 36.13 23.80 28.17
CA GLU A 253 34.72 24.20 28.25
C GLU A 253 34.33 25.01 26.99
N VAL A 254 35.18 25.89 26.54
CA VAL A 254 34.95 26.70 25.32
C VAL A 254 34.99 25.79 24.09
N ILE A 255 35.98 24.88 23.98
CA ILE A 255 36.06 23.91 22.88
C ILE A 255 34.82 23.08 22.81
N SER A 256 34.36 22.54 23.94
CA SER A 256 33.14 21.72 24.01
C SER A 256 31.90 22.49 23.60
N LYS A 257 31.70 23.73 24.07
CA LYS A 257 30.58 24.58 23.69
C LYS A 257 30.53 24.89 22.19
N ILE A 258 31.67 25.23 21.62
CA ILE A 258 31.79 25.51 20.18
C ILE A 258 31.48 24.22 19.38
N THR A 259 32.07 23.10 19.80
CA THR A 259 31.85 21.81 19.15
C THR A 259 30.37 21.43 19.13
N GLU A 260 29.69 21.45 20.26
CA GLU A 260 28.27 21.09 20.34
C GLU A 260 27.36 22.06 19.57
N SER A 261 27.70 23.35 19.56
CA SER A 261 26.96 24.34 18.77
C SER A 261 27.07 24.07 17.27
N ARG A 262 28.29 23.79 16.76
CA ARG A 262 28.51 23.44 15.35
C ARG A 262 27.89 22.10 15.00
N LEU A 263 27.96 21.13 15.90
CA LEU A 263 27.36 19.82 15.72
C LEU A 263 25.83 19.89 15.57
N ARG A 264 25.16 20.68 16.42
CA ARG A 264 23.71 20.92 16.29
C ARG A 264 23.36 21.59 14.96
N ALA A 265 24.18 22.50 14.47
CA ALA A 265 24.00 23.10 13.14
C ALA A 265 24.17 22.07 12.00
N GLU A 266 25.12 21.14 12.14
CA GLU A 266 25.31 20.05 11.17
C GLU A 266 24.12 19.08 11.20
N VAL A 267 23.64 18.66 12.37
CA VAL A 267 22.47 17.79 12.52
C VAL A 267 21.25 18.44 11.87
N LYS A 268 21.00 19.72 12.15
CA LYS A 268 19.93 20.48 11.52
C LYS A 268 20.03 20.46 9.99
N SER A 269 21.21 20.73 9.45
CA SER A 269 21.45 20.72 7.99
C SER A 269 21.27 19.31 7.38
N GLY A 270 21.73 18.27 8.08
CA GLY A 270 21.58 16.89 7.64
C GLY A 270 20.11 16.45 7.59
N ILE A 271 19.33 16.74 8.62
CA ILE A 271 17.90 16.42 8.65
C ILE A 271 17.12 17.23 7.63
N GLN A 272 17.46 18.52 7.45
CA GLN A 272 16.86 19.32 6.39
C GLN A 272 17.15 18.73 5.00
N THR A 273 18.36 18.23 4.77
CA THR A 273 18.72 17.55 3.53
C THR A 273 17.89 16.32 3.30
N ILE A 274 17.72 15.45 4.31
CA ILE A 274 16.83 14.27 4.21
C ILE A 274 15.43 14.71 3.84
N GLN A 275 14.85 15.68 4.57
CA GLN A 275 13.49 16.13 4.34
C GLN A 275 13.28 16.66 2.92
N TYR A 276 14.14 17.57 2.46
CA TYR A 276 13.97 18.16 1.12
C TYR A 276 14.29 17.19 -0.01
N GLN A 277 15.32 16.37 0.11
CA GLN A 277 15.66 15.40 -0.93
C GLN A 277 14.56 14.34 -1.09
N LEU A 278 14.02 13.78 0.00
CA LEU A 278 12.97 12.78 -0.08
C LEU A 278 11.67 13.31 -0.69
N ILE A 279 11.40 14.61 -0.62
CA ILE A 279 10.23 15.24 -1.23
C ILE A 279 10.48 15.58 -2.70
N THR A 280 11.70 15.99 -3.04
CA THR A 280 12.04 16.50 -4.38
C THR A 280 12.61 15.44 -5.31
N LEU A 281 13.07 14.30 -4.79
CA LEU A 281 13.54 13.18 -5.60
C LEU A 281 12.35 12.52 -6.31
N MET A 282 12.54 12.28 -7.61
CA MET A 282 11.64 11.46 -8.40
C MET A 282 12.33 10.13 -8.71
N THR A 283 11.69 9.03 -8.35
CA THR A 283 12.18 7.68 -8.67
C THR A 283 11.93 7.33 -10.13
N CYS A 284 12.48 6.21 -10.60
CA CYS A 284 12.21 5.70 -11.95
C CYS A 284 10.72 5.45 -12.21
N ASN A 285 9.94 5.21 -11.16
CA ASN A 285 8.49 4.97 -11.22
C ASN A 285 7.68 6.28 -11.28
N GLY A 286 8.32 7.42 -11.50
CA GLY A 286 7.66 8.72 -11.64
C GLY A 286 6.98 9.25 -10.38
N GLN A 287 7.42 8.82 -9.19
CA GLN A 287 6.87 9.22 -7.89
C GLN A 287 7.97 9.61 -6.91
N ALA A 288 7.60 10.37 -5.87
CA ALA A 288 8.47 10.52 -4.71
C ALA A 288 8.59 9.17 -3.95
N PRO A 289 9.75 8.88 -3.32
CA PRO A 289 9.91 7.64 -2.57
C PRO A 289 8.83 7.47 -1.50
N PHE A 290 8.12 6.35 -1.52
CA PHE A 290 7.23 5.97 -0.41
C PHE A 290 8.09 5.43 0.72
N VAL A 291 8.37 6.28 1.69
CA VAL A 291 9.34 6.00 2.76
C VAL A 291 8.79 6.34 4.13
N THR A 292 9.07 5.46 5.09
CA THR A 292 8.76 5.64 6.51
C THR A 292 10.03 5.75 7.33
N MET A 293 10.09 6.73 8.20
CA MET A 293 11.19 6.99 9.11
C MET A 293 10.79 6.58 10.54
N PHE A 294 11.54 5.65 11.10
CA PHE A 294 11.28 5.11 12.42
C PHE A 294 12.13 5.81 13.48
N MET A 295 11.48 6.24 14.56
CA MET A 295 12.06 7.01 15.66
C MET A 295 11.86 6.24 16.97
N TYR A 296 12.86 5.46 17.35
CA TYR A 296 12.84 4.65 18.56
C TYR A 296 14.16 4.75 19.33
N LEU A 297 14.11 5.25 20.57
CA LEU A 297 15.30 5.52 21.37
C LEU A 297 15.99 4.25 21.85
N ASP A 298 15.23 3.24 22.25
CA ASP A 298 15.76 1.98 22.82
C ASP A 298 16.36 1.01 21.75
N GLU A 299 16.40 1.42 20.45
CA GLU A 299 17.18 0.72 19.42
C GLU A 299 18.70 0.85 19.65
N VAL A 300 19.14 1.85 20.38
CA VAL A 300 20.55 2.04 20.74
C VAL A 300 20.74 1.96 22.25
N PRO A 301 21.89 1.45 22.73
CA PRO A 301 22.19 1.41 24.16
C PRO A 301 22.12 2.78 24.82
N GLU A 302 21.85 2.82 26.12
CA GLU A 302 21.96 4.04 26.92
C GLU A 302 23.35 4.65 26.82
N GLY A 303 23.42 5.98 26.77
CA GLY A 303 24.66 6.73 26.63
C GLY A 303 24.61 7.79 25.52
N GLN A 304 25.78 8.22 25.08
CA GLN A 304 25.92 9.34 24.14
C GLN A 304 25.16 9.09 22.80
N THR A 305 25.20 7.87 22.28
CA THR A 305 24.51 7.55 21.02
C THR A 305 23.00 7.69 21.13
N ARG A 306 22.41 7.35 22.31
CA ARG A 306 20.96 7.55 22.54
C ARG A 306 20.62 9.05 22.68
N ASP A 307 21.50 9.83 23.34
CA ASP A 307 21.34 11.27 23.43
C ASP A 307 21.47 11.93 22.03
N ASP A 308 22.38 11.44 21.22
CA ASP A 308 22.54 11.89 19.83
C ASP A 308 21.33 11.51 18.96
N LEU A 309 20.76 10.32 19.13
CA LEU A 309 19.51 9.92 18.50
C LEU A 309 18.34 10.79 18.94
N ALA A 310 18.27 11.11 20.24
CA ALA A 310 17.25 12.04 20.76
C ALA A 310 17.36 13.43 20.10
N MET A 311 18.57 13.95 19.92
CA MET A 311 18.80 15.20 19.21
C MET A 311 18.37 15.14 17.74
N ILE A 312 18.60 14.02 17.06
CA ILE A 312 18.12 13.80 15.69
C ILE A 312 16.59 13.80 15.64
N ILE A 313 15.93 13.07 16.54
CA ILE A 313 14.45 13.00 16.64
C ILE A 313 13.87 14.37 16.93
N GLU A 314 14.47 15.12 17.85
CA GLU A 314 14.08 16.50 18.17
C GLU A 314 14.07 17.35 16.88
N GLU A 315 15.15 17.33 16.11
CA GLU A 315 15.28 18.13 14.89
C GLU A 315 14.28 17.69 13.80
N VAL A 316 14.04 16.38 13.64
CA VAL A 316 13.02 15.85 12.71
C VAL A 316 11.63 16.40 13.06
N LEU A 317 11.26 16.36 14.34
CA LEU A 317 9.95 16.86 14.79
C LEU A 317 9.84 18.37 14.63
N GLN A 318 10.89 19.14 14.97
CA GLN A 318 10.91 20.61 14.80
C GLN A 318 10.73 21.00 13.32
N GLN A 319 11.45 20.36 12.41
CA GLN A 319 11.31 20.64 10.99
C GLN A 319 9.96 20.20 10.43
N ARG A 320 9.39 19.11 10.95
CA ARG A 320 8.04 18.68 10.56
C ARG A 320 6.99 19.68 11.05
N ILE A 321 7.11 20.23 12.25
CA ILE A 321 6.25 21.29 12.77
C ILE A 321 6.31 22.53 11.87
N GLN A 322 7.50 22.91 11.40
CA GLN A 322 7.67 23.99 10.43
C GLN A 322 6.99 23.66 9.09
N GLY A 323 7.18 22.45 8.58
CA GLY A 323 6.70 22.00 7.27
C GLY A 323 7.63 22.44 6.13
N VAL A 324 7.12 22.36 4.90
CA VAL A 324 7.81 22.79 3.68
C VAL A 324 6.95 23.80 2.91
N LYS A 325 7.59 24.68 2.15
CA LYS A 325 6.86 25.62 1.28
C LYS A 325 6.49 24.97 -0.04
N ASN A 326 5.23 25.06 -0.43
CA ASN A 326 4.81 24.71 -1.77
C ASN A 326 5.22 25.81 -2.79
N GLU A 327 4.89 25.60 -4.06
CA GLU A 327 5.16 26.56 -5.16
C GLU A 327 4.55 27.97 -4.93
N LYS A 328 3.48 28.06 -4.12
CA LYS A 328 2.82 29.34 -3.76
C LYS A 328 3.42 29.98 -2.51
N GLY A 329 4.49 29.40 -1.95
CA GLY A 329 5.14 29.89 -0.73
C GLY A 329 4.38 29.58 0.57
N ILE A 330 3.33 28.75 0.52
CA ILE A 330 2.52 28.36 1.69
C ILE A 330 3.20 27.17 2.37
N TRP A 331 3.29 27.22 3.70
CA TRP A 331 3.82 26.14 4.51
C TRP A 331 2.82 24.98 4.59
N ILE A 332 3.21 23.81 4.10
CA ILE A 332 2.40 22.59 4.05
C ILE A 332 3.12 21.46 4.78
N THR A 333 2.35 20.41 5.13
CA THR A 333 2.92 19.15 5.61
C THR A 333 3.29 18.29 4.41
N PRO A 334 4.56 17.85 4.28
CA PRO A 334 4.93 16.91 3.21
C PRO A 334 4.32 15.53 3.47
N ALA A 335 3.87 14.84 2.42
CA ALA A 335 3.31 13.49 2.52
C ALA A 335 4.37 12.47 2.99
N PHE A 336 5.62 12.64 2.58
CA PHE A 336 6.75 11.78 2.93
C PHE A 336 7.94 12.58 3.46
N PRO A 337 8.85 11.92 4.23
CA PRO A 337 8.68 10.60 4.84
C PRO A 337 7.52 10.54 5.83
N LYS A 338 6.82 9.41 5.91
CA LYS A 338 5.96 9.13 7.06
C LYS A 338 6.82 9.02 8.31
N LEU A 339 6.34 9.51 9.43
CA LEU A 339 7.06 9.48 10.70
C LEU A 339 6.36 8.53 11.66
N ILE A 340 7.10 7.62 12.27
CA ILE A 340 6.62 6.77 13.35
C ILE A 340 7.41 7.08 14.61
N TYR A 341 6.72 7.47 15.67
CA TYR A 341 7.31 7.71 16.99
C TYR A 341 6.91 6.60 17.96
N VAL A 342 7.91 5.93 18.53
CA VAL A 342 7.67 4.84 19.47
C VAL A 342 7.55 5.37 20.89
N LEU A 343 6.42 5.07 21.52
CA LEU A 343 6.15 5.38 22.93
C LEU A 343 6.73 4.26 23.79
N ASP A 344 7.63 4.60 24.70
CA ASP A 344 8.24 3.66 25.61
C ASP A 344 8.46 4.30 27.01
N LYS A 345 8.91 3.48 27.96
CA LYS A 345 9.14 3.87 29.35
C LYS A 345 10.08 5.08 29.54
N ASP A 346 11.01 5.30 28.61
CA ASP A 346 12.00 6.38 28.65
C ASP A 346 11.49 7.72 28.10
N ASN A 347 10.26 7.75 27.54
CA ASN A 347 9.68 8.96 26.96
C ASN A 347 8.19 9.21 27.27
N ILE A 348 7.47 8.27 27.93
CA ILE A 348 6.00 8.37 28.09
C ILE A 348 5.54 9.02 29.39
N THR A 349 6.39 9.15 30.39
CA THR A 349 6.09 9.76 31.68
C THR A 349 6.85 11.07 31.85
N GLU A 350 6.28 12.00 32.61
CA GLU A 350 6.81 13.37 32.80
C GLU A 350 8.18 13.39 33.49
N ASP A 351 8.50 12.37 34.25
CA ASP A 351 9.79 12.17 34.92
C ASP A 351 10.81 11.44 34.06
N SER A 352 10.45 10.94 32.88
CA SER A 352 11.37 10.25 31.99
C SER A 352 12.34 11.23 31.30
N LYS A 353 13.56 10.76 31.05
CA LYS A 353 14.65 11.57 30.47
C LYS A 353 14.29 12.25 29.16
N TYR A 354 13.50 11.58 28.34
CA TYR A 354 13.16 12.05 26.98
C TYR A 354 11.70 12.46 26.85
N TRP A 355 11.03 12.77 27.96
CA TRP A 355 9.65 13.28 27.94
C TRP A 355 9.43 14.47 27.01
N TYR A 356 10.40 15.39 26.94
CA TYR A 356 10.33 16.55 26.07
C TYR A 356 10.12 16.22 24.59
N LEU A 357 10.59 15.04 24.14
CA LEU A 357 10.34 14.57 22.77
C LEU A 357 8.88 14.17 22.57
N THR A 358 8.25 13.58 23.57
CA THR A 358 6.82 13.24 23.54
C THR A 358 5.95 14.50 23.52
N GLU A 359 6.29 15.52 24.30
CA GLU A 359 5.63 16.82 24.21
C GLU A 359 5.81 17.45 22.81
N LEU A 360 6.99 17.35 22.24
CA LEU A 360 7.29 17.88 20.91
C LEU A 360 6.52 17.09 19.84
N ALA A 361 6.45 15.74 19.94
CA ALA A 361 5.66 14.88 19.07
C ALA A 361 4.17 15.21 19.15
N ALA A 362 3.63 15.45 20.37
CA ALA A 362 2.26 15.88 20.55
C ALA A 362 1.96 17.25 19.89
N LYS A 363 2.86 18.22 20.02
CA LYS A 363 2.77 19.51 19.31
C LYS A 363 2.81 19.33 17.79
N CYS A 364 3.64 18.41 17.31
CA CYS A 364 3.72 18.07 15.91
C CYS A 364 2.40 17.46 15.42
N THR A 365 1.85 16.49 16.13
CA THR A 365 0.56 15.88 15.79
C THR A 365 -0.57 16.90 15.80
N ALA A 366 -0.67 17.74 16.82
CA ALA A 366 -1.70 18.78 16.90
C ALA A 366 -1.70 19.72 15.70
N LYS A 367 -0.51 20.01 15.12
CA LYS A 367 -0.35 20.95 14.00
C LYS A 367 -0.32 20.26 12.64
N ARG A 368 0.23 19.05 12.54
CA ARG A 368 0.59 18.40 11.26
C ARG A 368 0.00 17.00 11.07
N MET A 369 -0.70 16.46 12.07
CA MET A 369 -1.28 15.11 12.06
C MET A 369 -0.25 13.99 11.87
N VAL A 370 0.97 14.22 12.29
CA VAL A 370 2.09 13.28 12.33
C VAL A 370 2.95 13.60 13.57
N PRO A 371 3.68 12.61 14.11
CA PRO A 371 3.89 11.22 13.69
C PRO A 371 2.75 10.28 14.02
N ASP A 372 2.78 9.09 13.42
CA ASP A 372 2.04 7.92 13.91
C ASP A 372 2.72 7.37 15.17
N TYR A 373 1.96 6.63 16.00
CA TYR A 373 2.44 6.11 17.27
C TYR A 373 2.43 4.60 17.35
N ILE A 374 3.54 4.03 17.81
CA ILE A 374 3.66 2.61 18.17
C ILE A 374 3.91 2.50 19.67
N SER A 375 3.17 1.60 20.34
CA SER A 375 3.41 1.22 21.72
C SER A 375 4.49 0.14 21.82
N ALA A 376 5.64 0.46 22.37
CA ALA A 376 6.67 -0.53 22.68
C ALA A 376 6.18 -1.57 23.68
N LYS A 377 5.37 -1.17 24.67
CA LYS A 377 4.78 -2.07 25.67
C LYS A 377 3.93 -3.15 25.00
N VAL A 378 2.93 -2.76 24.21
CA VAL A 378 2.03 -3.69 23.53
C VAL A 378 2.79 -4.50 22.47
N MET A 379 3.77 -3.87 21.80
CA MET A 379 4.56 -4.57 20.80
C MET A 379 5.40 -5.70 21.40
N ARG A 380 6.05 -5.47 22.54
CA ARG A 380 6.79 -6.54 23.25
C ARG A 380 5.89 -7.71 23.63
N GLU A 381 4.65 -7.43 24.06
CA GLU A 381 3.67 -8.49 24.38
C GLU A 381 3.32 -9.33 23.15
N LEU A 382 3.17 -8.69 21.97
CA LEU A 382 2.70 -9.35 20.74
C LEU A 382 3.83 -9.92 19.86
N LYS A 383 5.06 -9.46 20.04
CA LYS A 383 6.21 -9.75 19.16
C LYS A 383 7.38 -10.40 19.88
N ASN A 384 7.09 -11.30 20.85
CA ASN A 384 8.08 -12.09 21.57
C ASN A 384 9.16 -11.25 22.29
N GLY A 385 8.77 -10.09 22.81
CA GLY A 385 9.68 -9.19 23.53
C GLY A 385 10.40 -8.14 22.68
N ASP A 386 10.24 -8.17 21.35
CA ASP A 386 10.93 -7.27 20.43
C ASP A 386 10.11 -6.04 20.07
N VAL A 387 10.82 -4.96 19.74
CA VAL A 387 10.26 -3.74 19.15
C VAL A 387 11.05 -3.42 17.88
N TYR A 388 10.37 -3.30 16.77
CA TYR A 388 10.96 -3.07 15.45
C TYR A 388 9.98 -2.36 14.51
N PRO A 389 10.45 -1.71 13.42
CA PRO A 389 9.58 -0.98 12.51
C PRO A 389 8.70 -1.90 11.66
N CYS A 390 7.59 -1.33 11.18
CA CYS A 390 6.86 -1.90 10.05
C CYS A 390 7.57 -1.58 8.72
N MET A 391 7.33 -2.43 7.74
CA MET A 391 7.71 -2.17 6.34
C MET A 391 6.71 -1.19 5.71
N GLY A 392 7.19 -0.09 5.16
CA GLY A 392 6.43 0.91 4.41
C GLY A 392 4.95 1.09 4.77
N CYS A 393 4.09 0.28 4.17
CA CYS A 393 2.63 0.30 4.32
C CYS A 393 2.11 -0.41 5.58
N ARG A 394 2.81 -0.36 6.71
CA ARG A 394 2.39 -0.90 8.01
C ARG A 394 2.41 -2.43 8.11
N SER A 395 3.05 -3.11 7.17
CA SER A 395 3.29 -4.55 7.23
C SER A 395 4.44 -4.86 8.20
N PHE A 396 4.24 -5.78 9.14
CA PHE A 396 5.29 -6.22 10.05
C PHE A 396 5.88 -7.56 9.60
N PRO A 397 7.20 -7.71 9.58
CA PRO A 397 7.80 -9.03 9.46
C PRO A 397 7.44 -9.89 10.67
N THR A 398 7.29 -11.19 10.44
CA THR A 398 7.08 -12.12 11.54
C THR A 398 8.31 -12.20 12.44
N SER A 399 8.08 -12.40 13.75
CA SER A 399 9.16 -12.60 14.72
C SER A 399 9.67 -14.04 14.63
N GLU A 400 10.83 -14.26 13.98
CA GLU A 400 11.37 -15.59 13.69
C GLU A 400 12.69 -15.82 14.42
N ASP A 401 12.77 -16.92 15.17
CA ASP A 401 14.00 -17.31 15.85
C ASP A 401 15.09 -17.80 14.89
N SER A 402 14.72 -18.23 13.68
CA SER A 402 15.63 -18.64 12.62
C SER A 402 16.41 -17.49 11.98
N GLN A 403 15.90 -16.25 12.13
CA GLN A 403 16.52 -15.06 11.55
C GLN A 403 17.23 -14.24 12.63
N ARG A 404 18.57 -14.29 12.61
CA ARG A 404 19.41 -13.62 13.60
C ARG A 404 20.50 -12.79 12.96
N ASN A 405 20.84 -11.72 13.65
CA ASN A 405 22.02 -10.92 13.38
C ASN A 405 23.28 -11.63 13.89
N PRO A 406 24.49 -11.19 13.48
CA PRO A 406 25.74 -11.78 13.99
C PRO A 406 25.92 -11.71 15.51
N ASP A 407 25.31 -10.73 16.16
CA ASP A 407 25.31 -10.54 17.62
C ASP A 407 24.32 -11.45 18.37
N GLY A 408 23.54 -12.26 17.62
CA GLY A 408 22.54 -13.17 18.16
C GLY A 408 21.16 -12.58 18.39
N THR A 409 20.93 -11.28 18.17
CA THR A 409 19.61 -10.64 18.19
C THR A 409 18.76 -11.08 17.01
N ARG A 410 17.43 -10.99 17.12
CA ARG A 410 16.55 -11.28 15.96
C ARG A 410 16.75 -10.25 14.87
N LYS A 411 16.80 -10.73 13.63
CA LYS A 411 16.99 -9.89 12.46
C LYS A 411 15.66 -9.38 11.93
N TYR A 412 15.52 -8.07 11.81
CA TYR A 412 14.38 -7.40 11.18
C TYR A 412 14.79 -6.59 9.93
N TYR A 413 15.84 -5.79 10.05
CA TYR A 413 16.37 -5.03 8.91
C TYR A 413 16.96 -5.94 7.83
N GLY A 414 16.71 -5.58 6.58
CA GLY A 414 17.01 -6.43 5.42
C GLY A 414 15.92 -7.44 5.09
N ARG A 415 14.78 -7.45 5.80
CA ARG A 415 13.64 -8.32 5.52
C ARG A 415 12.60 -7.59 4.68
N PHE A 416 11.76 -8.35 3.98
CA PHE A 416 10.79 -7.80 3.03
C PHE A 416 9.49 -8.61 2.97
N ASN A 417 8.47 -8.02 2.34
CA ASN A 417 7.18 -8.64 2.06
C ASN A 417 7.09 -9.00 0.57
N GLN A 418 6.68 -10.23 0.26
CA GLN A 418 6.56 -10.75 -1.11
C GLN A 418 5.34 -10.24 -1.85
N GLY A 419 4.30 -9.79 -1.13
CA GLY A 419 3.06 -9.26 -1.65
C GLY A 419 1.82 -9.65 -0.85
N VAL A 420 0.67 -9.19 -1.32
CA VAL A 420 -0.62 -9.27 -0.60
C VAL A 420 -1.71 -9.84 -1.50
N VAL A 421 -2.60 -10.63 -0.92
CA VAL A 421 -3.92 -11.00 -1.49
C VAL A 421 -4.97 -10.77 -0.41
N THR A 422 -6.05 -10.08 -0.74
CA THR A 422 -7.12 -9.73 0.21
C THR A 422 -8.39 -10.52 -0.07
N ILE A 423 -8.95 -11.15 0.96
CA ILE A 423 -10.27 -11.80 0.92
C ILE A 423 -11.39 -10.77 1.16
N ASN A 424 -12.48 -10.87 0.39
CA ASN A 424 -13.69 -10.10 0.60
C ASN A 424 -14.67 -10.89 1.52
N LEU A 425 -14.70 -10.54 2.81
CA LEU A 425 -15.54 -11.21 3.78
C LEU A 425 -17.05 -10.95 3.55
N VAL A 426 -17.38 -9.81 2.93
CA VAL A 426 -18.77 -9.49 2.58
C VAL A 426 -19.27 -10.41 1.47
N ASP A 427 -18.42 -10.77 0.50
CA ASP A 427 -18.74 -11.75 -0.53
C ASP A 427 -19.07 -13.13 0.09
N VAL A 428 -18.25 -13.57 1.05
CA VAL A 428 -18.49 -14.82 1.79
C VAL A 428 -19.88 -14.81 2.45
N ALA A 429 -20.20 -13.73 3.17
CA ALA A 429 -21.46 -13.57 3.89
C ALA A 429 -22.68 -13.49 2.94
N CYS A 430 -22.56 -12.76 1.85
CA CYS A 430 -23.62 -12.64 0.84
C CYS A 430 -23.86 -13.98 0.13
N SER A 431 -22.81 -14.71 -0.22
CA SER A 431 -22.88 -16.02 -0.86
C SER A 431 -23.47 -17.09 0.07
N ALA A 432 -23.31 -16.93 1.38
CA ALA A 432 -23.89 -17.83 2.40
C ALA A 432 -25.40 -17.63 2.62
N GLU A 433 -25.98 -16.52 2.13
CA GLU A 433 -27.41 -16.21 2.24
C GLU A 433 -27.95 -16.20 3.69
N GLY A 434 -27.06 -15.93 4.68
CA GLY A 434 -27.39 -15.91 6.11
C GLY A 434 -27.31 -17.28 6.81
N HIS A 435 -26.87 -18.33 6.12
CA HIS A 435 -26.69 -19.66 6.70
C HIS A 435 -25.29 -19.85 7.27
N ILE A 436 -25.15 -20.04 8.56
CA ILE A 436 -23.85 -20.05 9.25
C ILE A 436 -22.95 -21.21 8.83
N ASP A 437 -23.50 -22.43 8.65
CA ASP A 437 -22.70 -23.59 8.23
C ASP A 437 -22.13 -23.36 6.81
N ARG A 438 -22.99 -22.87 5.90
CA ARG A 438 -22.58 -22.50 4.54
C ARG A 438 -21.55 -21.36 4.53
N PHE A 439 -21.64 -20.44 5.47
CA PHE A 439 -20.65 -19.37 5.62
C PHE A 439 -19.24 -19.94 5.87
N TRP A 440 -19.11 -20.88 6.80
CA TRP A 440 -17.82 -21.49 7.11
C TRP A 440 -17.26 -22.32 5.95
N GLU A 441 -18.10 -23.06 5.23
CA GLU A 441 -17.71 -23.81 4.03
C GLU A 441 -17.18 -22.87 2.92
N ILE A 442 -17.91 -21.78 2.65
CA ILE A 442 -17.50 -20.79 1.65
C ILE A 442 -16.23 -20.07 2.09
N LEU A 443 -16.10 -19.69 3.36
CA LEU A 443 -14.88 -19.08 3.89
C LEU A 443 -13.67 -19.98 3.66
N GLU A 444 -13.77 -21.26 3.98
CA GLU A 444 -12.70 -22.24 3.74
C GLU A 444 -12.31 -22.31 2.26
N SER A 445 -13.29 -22.40 1.37
CA SER A 445 -13.06 -22.40 -0.08
C SER A 445 -12.38 -21.11 -0.58
N ARG A 446 -12.77 -19.94 -0.05
CA ARG A 446 -12.16 -18.66 -0.41
C ARG A 446 -10.75 -18.51 0.14
N LEU A 447 -10.48 -19.05 1.33
CA LEU A 447 -9.13 -19.07 1.91
C LEU A 447 -8.18 -19.95 1.08
N GLU A 448 -8.65 -21.12 0.60
CA GLU A 448 -7.87 -21.94 -0.30
C GLU A 448 -7.55 -21.22 -1.62
N LEU A 449 -8.50 -20.45 -2.15
CA LEU A 449 -8.26 -19.61 -3.33
C LEU A 449 -7.23 -18.50 -3.06
N CYS A 450 -7.31 -17.86 -1.88
CA CYS A 450 -6.30 -16.89 -1.46
C CYS A 450 -4.91 -17.52 -1.31
N HIS A 451 -4.84 -18.71 -0.73
CA HIS A 451 -3.59 -19.48 -0.59
C HIS A 451 -2.93 -19.71 -1.95
N ARG A 452 -3.69 -20.23 -2.92
CA ARG A 452 -3.16 -20.44 -4.28
C ARG A 452 -2.73 -19.14 -4.95
N ALA A 453 -3.44 -18.05 -4.73
CA ALA A 453 -3.07 -16.73 -5.24
C ALA A 453 -1.77 -16.20 -4.58
N LEU A 454 -1.60 -16.39 -3.28
CA LEU A 454 -0.36 -16.08 -2.56
C LEU A 454 0.81 -16.95 -3.04
N ARG A 455 0.56 -18.24 -3.31
CA ARG A 455 1.56 -19.14 -3.92
C ARG A 455 2.04 -18.63 -5.27
N CYS A 456 1.15 -18.12 -6.12
CA CYS A 456 1.56 -17.52 -7.41
C CYS A 456 2.55 -16.36 -7.21
N ARG A 457 2.37 -15.53 -6.17
CA ARG A 457 3.33 -14.46 -5.83
C ARG A 457 4.68 -15.01 -5.41
N HIS A 458 4.68 -15.98 -4.51
CA HIS A 458 5.90 -16.63 -4.05
C HIS A 458 6.67 -17.29 -5.21
N GLU A 459 5.97 -18.07 -6.02
CA GLU A 459 6.55 -18.77 -7.16
C GLU A 459 7.09 -17.82 -8.24
N ARG A 460 6.48 -16.64 -8.39
CA ARG A 460 6.97 -15.62 -9.31
C ARG A 460 8.36 -15.10 -8.92
N LEU A 461 8.67 -15.03 -7.64
CA LEU A 461 9.96 -14.58 -7.13
C LEU A 461 11.05 -15.66 -7.17
N LEU A 462 10.69 -16.94 -7.16
CA LEU A 462 11.66 -18.04 -7.26
C LEU A 462 12.49 -17.95 -8.53
N GLY A 463 13.79 -18.24 -8.41
CA GLY A 463 14.76 -18.16 -9.51
C GLY A 463 15.12 -16.74 -9.93
N THR A 464 14.71 -15.71 -9.16
CA THR A 464 15.15 -14.33 -9.40
C THR A 464 16.63 -14.21 -9.07
N VAL A 465 17.44 -13.76 -10.03
CA VAL A 465 18.87 -13.55 -9.83
C VAL A 465 19.13 -12.20 -9.17
N SER A 466 20.15 -12.12 -8.31
CA SER A 466 20.53 -10.92 -7.57
C SER A 466 20.86 -9.71 -8.47
N ASP A 467 21.16 -9.96 -9.73
CA ASP A 467 21.53 -8.95 -10.73
C ASP A 467 20.39 -8.05 -11.18
N VAL A 468 19.11 -8.46 -10.95
CA VAL A 468 17.94 -7.63 -11.36
C VAL A 468 17.78 -6.37 -10.52
N ALA A 469 18.25 -6.40 -9.26
CA ALA A 469 18.23 -5.27 -8.34
C ALA A 469 19.45 -5.29 -7.41
N PRO A 470 20.65 -4.96 -7.90
CA PRO A 470 21.90 -5.10 -7.13
C PRO A 470 21.88 -4.36 -5.79
N ILE A 471 21.28 -3.17 -5.74
CA ILE A 471 21.15 -2.38 -4.50
C ILE A 471 20.44 -3.16 -3.39
N LEU A 472 19.42 -3.95 -3.73
CA LEU A 472 18.63 -4.74 -2.81
C LEU A 472 19.38 -6.02 -2.40
N TRP A 473 19.88 -6.77 -3.39
CA TRP A 473 20.29 -8.14 -3.19
C TRP A 473 21.80 -8.32 -3.01
N GLN A 474 22.64 -7.43 -3.58
CA GLN A 474 24.10 -7.54 -3.56
C GLN A 474 24.79 -6.51 -2.65
N HIS A 475 24.17 -5.31 -2.47
CA HIS A 475 24.85 -4.16 -1.88
C HIS A 475 24.30 -3.73 -0.52
N GLY A 476 23.55 -4.59 0.15
CA GLY A 476 23.29 -4.51 1.58
C GLY A 476 21.91 -3.97 1.98
N ALA A 477 21.09 -3.44 1.05
CA ALA A 477 19.76 -2.95 1.45
C ALA A 477 18.91 -4.06 2.07
N LEU A 478 18.89 -5.25 1.45
CA LEU A 478 18.21 -6.44 1.97
C LEU A 478 19.17 -7.61 2.20
N ALA A 479 20.15 -7.78 1.33
CA ALA A 479 21.12 -8.86 1.44
C ALA A 479 22.48 -8.51 0.82
N ARG A 480 23.48 -9.38 0.99
CA ARG A 480 24.77 -9.34 0.32
C ARG A 480 25.04 -10.66 -0.42
N LEU A 481 24.17 -10.94 -1.41
CA LEU A 481 24.33 -12.09 -2.30
C LEU A 481 25.45 -11.84 -3.30
N LYS A 482 26.03 -12.91 -3.81
CA LYS A 482 26.97 -12.83 -4.92
C LYS A 482 26.24 -12.54 -6.22
N LYS A 483 26.92 -11.93 -7.17
CA LYS A 483 26.43 -11.74 -8.52
C LYS A 483 26.01 -13.08 -9.15
N GLY A 484 24.82 -13.14 -9.76
CA GLY A 484 24.24 -14.35 -10.34
C GLY A 484 23.64 -15.33 -9.32
N GLU A 485 23.73 -15.09 -8.03
CA GLU A 485 23.06 -15.90 -7.00
C GLU A 485 21.56 -15.62 -6.99
N THR A 486 20.73 -16.65 -6.80
CA THR A 486 19.26 -16.45 -6.70
C THR A 486 18.85 -16.02 -5.29
N ILE A 487 17.72 -15.30 -5.21
CA ILE A 487 17.15 -14.86 -3.91
C ILE A 487 16.36 -15.94 -3.19
N ASP A 488 16.28 -17.15 -3.72
CA ASP A 488 15.39 -18.22 -3.26
C ASP A 488 15.51 -18.49 -1.75
N LYS A 489 16.72 -18.49 -1.21
CA LYS A 489 16.95 -18.67 0.23
C LYS A 489 16.32 -17.58 1.11
N LEU A 490 16.03 -16.41 0.55
CA LEU A 490 15.39 -15.29 1.23
C LEU A 490 13.85 -15.35 1.20
N LEU A 491 13.29 -16.34 0.50
CA LEU A 491 11.84 -16.51 0.37
C LEU A 491 11.25 -17.46 1.42
N PHE A 492 12.11 -18.17 2.15
CA PHE A 492 11.75 -19.21 3.13
C PHE A 492 12.29 -18.88 4.53
N ASN A 493 11.98 -19.74 5.48
CA ASN A 493 12.48 -19.67 6.88
C ASN A 493 12.18 -18.33 7.57
N GLY A 494 11.12 -17.65 7.19
CA GLY A 494 10.74 -16.38 7.79
C GLY A 494 11.63 -15.19 7.44
N TYR A 495 12.55 -15.30 6.48
CA TYR A 495 13.32 -14.13 6.04
C TYR A 495 12.41 -13.07 5.41
N SER A 496 11.52 -13.48 4.55
CA SER A 496 10.45 -12.64 4.00
C SER A 496 9.07 -13.14 4.45
N THR A 497 8.08 -12.27 4.34
CA THR A 497 6.68 -12.56 4.68
C THR A 497 5.80 -12.46 3.45
N ILE A 498 4.63 -13.08 3.50
CA ILE A 498 3.57 -12.92 2.51
C ILE A 498 2.24 -12.74 3.23
N SER A 499 1.38 -11.86 2.75
CA SER A 499 0.28 -11.35 3.56
C SER A 499 -1.09 -11.72 3.03
N LEU A 500 -1.93 -12.29 3.91
CA LEU A 500 -3.35 -12.46 3.72
C LEU A 500 -4.10 -11.24 4.26
N GLY A 501 -4.57 -10.36 3.37
CA GLY A 501 -5.44 -9.25 3.71
C GLY A 501 -6.90 -9.65 3.85
N TYR A 502 -7.70 -8.82 4.51
CA TYR A 502 -9.15 -9.03 4.66
C TYR A 502 -9.89 -7.70 4.68
N ALA A 503 -11.15 -7.70 4.19
CA ALA A 503 -11.99 -6.51 4.08
C ALA A 503 -13.45 -6.79 4.46
N GLY A 504 -14.14 -5.78 4.98
CA GLY A 504 -15.58 -5.80 5.18
C GLY A 504 -16.04 -6.62 6.39
N LEU A 505 -15.26 -6.63 7.48
CA LEU A 505 -15.63 -7.37 8.69
C LEU A 505 -16.95 -6.85 9.30
N CYS A 506 -17.19 -5.53 9.23
CA CYS A 506 -18.40 -4.89 9.70
C CYS A 506 -19.63 -5.39 8.90
N GLU A 507 -19.61 -5.22 7.59
CA GLU A 507 -20.70 -5.58 6.69
C GLU A 507 -20.95 -7.09 6.67
N MET A 508 -19.89 -7.90 6.79
CA MET A 508 -20.02 -9.36 6.98
C MET A 508 -20.87 -9.67 8.22
N CYS A 509 -20.57 -9.05 9.36
CA CYS A 509 -21.32 -9.24 10.60
C CYS A 509 -22.78 -8.80 10.43
N VAL A 510 -23.01 -7.62 9.82
CA VAL A 510 -24.39 -7.15 9.53
C VAL A 510 -25.17 -8.17 8.69
N ARG A 511 -24.54 -8.74 7.65
CA ARG A 511 -25.19 -9.72 6.77
C ARG A 511 -25.54 -11.02 7.48
N MET A 512 -24.68 -11.48 8.41
CA MET A 512 -24.83 -12.76 9.10
C MET A 512 -25.66 -12.67 10.39
N THR A 513 -25.57 -11.57 11.11
CA THR A 513 -26.19 -11.43 12.46
C THR A 513 -27.24 -10.31 12.54
N GLY A 514 -27.36 -9.47 11.51
CA GLY A 514 -28.19 -8.26 11.53
C GLY A 514 -27.61 -7.10 12.32
N LYS A 515 -26.38 -7.23 12.85
CA LYS A 515 -25.70 -6.23 13.69
C LYS A 515 -24.24 -6.08 13.28
N THR A 516 -23.66 -4.91 13.55
CA THR A 516 -22.24 -4.65 13.29
C THR A 516 -21.36 -5.48 14.24
N HIS A 517 -20.06 -5.55 13.92
CA HIS A 517 -19.07 -6.25 14.74
C HIS A 517 -18.79 -5.56 16.09
N THR A 518 -19.34 -4.36 16.33
CA THR A 518 -19.30 -3.68 17.64
C THR A 518 -20.34 -4.27 18.63
N SER A 519 -21.35 -4.97 18.14
CA SER A 519 -22.30 -5.71 18.99
C SER A 519 -21.69 -6.98 19.56
N PRO A 520 -22.19 -7.51 20.71
CA PRO A 520 -21.63 -8.73 21.29
C PRO A 520 -21.67 -9.95 20.32
N GLU A 521 -22.77 -10.13 19.59
CA GLU A 521 -22.93 -11.24 18.64
C GLU A 521 -22.05 -11.07 17.42
N GLY A 522 -22.01 -9.85 16.86
CA GLY A 522 -21.15 -9.52 15.73
C GLY A 522 -19.66 -9.64 16.10
N LYS A 523 -19.27 -9.16 17.29
CA LYS A 523 -17.90 -9.26 17.79
C LYS A 523 -17.45 -10.72 17.91
N LYS A 524 -18.30 -11.57 18.46
CA LYS A 524 -18.00 -13.00 18.57
C LYS A 524 -17.70 -13.63 17.22
N LEU A 525 -18.57 -13.42 16.24
CA LEU A 525 -18.36 -13.93 14.87
C LEU A 525 -17.10 -13.34 14.24
N ALA A 526 -16.87 -12.02 14.40
CA ALA A 526 -15.70 -11.35 13.86
C ALA A 526 -14.39 -11.94 14.41
N LEU A 527 -14.29 -12.16 15.72
CA LEU A 527 -13.12 -12.77 16.36
C LEU A 527 -12.92 -14.23 15.93
N GLU A 528 -13.99 -15.02 15.78
CA GLU A 528 -13.92 -16.38 15.26
C GLU A 528 -13.38 -16.41 13.81
N VAL A 529 -13.83 -15.50 12.96
CA VAL A 529 -13.32 -15.35 11.59
C VAL A 529 -11.84 -14.97 11.60
N MET A 530 -11.45 -13.98 12.41
CA MET A 530 -10.04 -13.57 12.50
C MET A 530 -9.14 -14.69 13.02
N GLN A 531 -9.61 -15.49 13.99
CA GLN A 531 -8.88 -16.67 14.46
C GLN A 531 -8.72 -17.70 13.34
N LYS A 532 -9.78 -17.97 12.56
CA LYS A 532 -9.72 -18.90 11.42
C LYS A 532 -8.70 -18.45 10.37
N LEU A 533 -8.61 -17.13 10.06
CA LEU A 533 -7.58 -16.61 9.16
C LEU A 533 -6.17 -16.89 9.67
N ASN A 534 -5.93 -16.68 10.97
CA ASN A 534 -4.63 -16.93 11.60
C ASN A 534 -4.29 -18.43 11.62
N ASP A 535 -5.26 -19.30 11.95
CA ASP A 535 -5.05 -20.75 11.96
C ASP A 535 -4.64 -21.26 10.58
N LYS A 536 -5.26 -20.74 9.51
CA LYS A 536 -4.89 -21.07 8.13
C LYS A 536 -3.49 -20.56 7.74
N CYS A 537 -3.15 -19.34 8.09
CA CYS A 537 -1.80 -18.84 7.85
C CYS A 537 -0.74 -19.69 8.57
N LYS A 538 -1.04 -20.16 9.78
CA LYS A 538 -0.17 -21.05 10.53
C LYS A 538 -0.05 -22.42 9.87
N GLU A 539 -1.16 -23.03 9.46
CA GLU A 539 -1.22 -24.31 8.74
C GLU A 539 -0.34 -24.26 7.47
N TRP A 540 -0.52 -23.22 6.64
CA TRP A 540 0.26 -23.05 5.41
C TRP A 540 1.75 -22.83 5.69
N LYS A 541 2.09 -22.05 6.73
CA LYS A 541 3.47 -21.81 7.14
C LYS A 541 4.16 -23.12 7.56
N GLU A 542 3.48 -23.94 8.35
CA GLU A 542 4.02 -25.24 8.81
C GLU A 542 4.21 -26.22 7.65
N ALA A 543 3.29 -26.22 6.67
CA ALA A 543 3.37 -27.10 5.52
C ALA A 543 4.45 -26.71 4.50
N GLU A 544 4.70 -25.40 4.31
CA GLU A 544 5.47 -24.89 3.17
C GLU A 544 6.74 -24.13 3.57
N ASN A 545 6.92 -23.83 4.87
CA ASN A 545 8.03 -23.02 5.37
C ASN A 545 8.07 -21.60 4.79
N ILE A 546 6.90 -21.05 4.42
CA ILE A 546 6.69 -19.67 3.94
C ILE A 546 5.96 -18.91 5.04
N SER A 547 6.41 -17.71 5.39
CA SER A 547 5.81 -16.92 6.49
C SER A 547 4.56 -16.17 6.04
N TYR A 548 3.44 -16.88 6.03
CA TYR A 548 2.12 -16.29 5.87
C TYR A 548 1.68 -15.56 7.14
N SER A 549 1.05 -14.40 6.98
CA SER A 549 0.48 -13.67 8.11
C SER A 549 -0.75 -12.86 7.74
N VAL A 550 -1.68 -12.73 8.69
CA VAL A 550 -2.90 -11.93 8.54
C VAL A 550 -2.54 -10.45 8.62
N TYR A 551 -3.00 -9.66 7.66
CA TYR A 551 -2.67 -8.26 7.49
C TYR A 551 -3.92 -7.40 7.31
N GLY A 552 -4.12 -6.43 8.21
CA GLY A 552 -5.09 -5.35 8.03
C GLY A 552 -4.58 -4.34 7.02
N THR A 553 -4.51 -4.74 5.75
CA THR A 553 -3.90 -3.95 4.68
C THR A 553 -4.63 -2.63 4.47
N PRO A 554 -3.92 -1.52 4.21
CA PRO A 554 -4.53 -0.32 3.64
C PRO A 554 -5.17 -0.69 2.29
N MET A 555 -6.41 -0.23 2.08
CA MET A 555 -7.18 -0.57 0.89
C MET A 555 -7.70 0.70 0.24
N GLU A 556 -6.92 1.33 -0.61
CA GLU A 556 -7.29 2.56 -1.29
C GLU A 556 -8.52 2.36 -2.20
N SER A 557 -8.35 2.04 -3.45
CA SER A 557 -9.45 1.79 -4.40
C SER A 557 -10.14 0.43 -4.23
N THR A 558 -9.54 -0.52 -3.47
CA THR A 558 -10.04 -1.89 -3.34
C THR A 558 -11.41 -1.97 -2.65
N THR A 559 -11.67 -1.13 -1.64
CA THR A 559 -12.97 -1.08 -0.95
C THR A 559 -14.09 -0.64 -1.88
N TYR A 560 -13.83 0.32 -2.76
CA TYR A 560 -14.74 0.75 -3.82
C TYR A 560 -14.97 -0.36 -4.85
N LYS A 561 -13.90 -1.00 -5.35
CA LYS A 561 -13.99 -2.13 -6.29
C LYS A 561 -14.85 -3.25 -5.72
N PHE A 562 -14.60 -3.64 -4.47
CA PHE A 562 -15.38 -4.68 -3.79
C PHE A 562 -16.86 -4.30 -3.69
N ALA A 563 -17.18 -3.07 -3.29
CA ALA A 563 -18.57 -2.61 -3.23
C ALA A 563 -19.28 -2.69 -4.59
N LYS A 564 -18.63 -2.25 -5.67
CA LYS A 564 -19.18 -2.35 -7.03
C LYS A 564 -19.42 -3.79 -7.48
N CYS A 565 -18.48 -4.68 -7.19
CA CYS A 565 -18.62 -6.11 -7.50
C CYS A 565 -19.76 -6.76 -6.71
N LEU A 566 -19.89 -6.44 -5.42
CA LEU A 566 -20.96 -6.91 -4.55
C LEU A 566 -22.33 -6.42 -5.05
N GLN A 567 -22.48 -5.15 -5.37
CA GLN A 567 -23.71 -4.58 -5.94
C GLN A 567 -24.12 -5.27 -7.25
N LYS A 568 -23.14 -5.53 -8.13
CA LYS A 568 -23.39 -6.23 -9.40
C LYS A 568 -23.85 -7.67 -9.20
N ARG A 569 -23.32 -8.38 -8.19
CA ARG A 569 -23.59 -9.81 -7.96
C ARG A 569 -24.81 -10.07 -7.08
N PHE A 570 -25.03 -9.25 -6.06
CA PHE A 570 -26.04 -9.48 -5.02
C PHE A 570 -27.11 -8.38 -4.95
N GLY A 571 -26.98 -7.32 -5.76
CA GLY A 571 -27.87 -6.15 -5.69
C GLY A 571 -27.59 -5.29 -4.45
N ILE A 572 -28.53 -4.39 -4.16
CA ILE A 572 -28.45 -3.48 -3.01
C ILE A 572 -29.05 -4.13 -1.77
N ILE A 573 -28.22 -4.41 -0.78
CA ILE A 573 -28.61 -4.95 0.53
C ILE A 573 -28.31 -3.86 1.57
N LYS A 574 -29.37 -3.37 2.24
CA LYS A 574 -29.28 -2.28 3.22
C LYS A 574 -28.29 -2.60 4.35
N GLY A 575 -27.35 -1.70 4.60
CA GLY A 575 -26.30 -1.83 5.60
C GLY A 575 -25.16 -2.78 5.22
N VAL A 576 -25.17 -3.35 3.99
CA VAL A 576 -24.17 -4.32 3.52
C VAL A 576 -23.56 -3.88 2.18
N THR A 577 -24.40 -3.67 1.15
CA THR A 577 -23.93 -3.31 -0.20
C THR A 577 -24.53 -1.98 -0.71
N ASP A 578 -25.17 -1.23 0.16
CA ASP A 578 -25.88 0.02 -0.19
C ASP A 578 -24.95 1.25 -0.30
N LYS A 579 -23.68 1.09 -0.01
CA LYS A 579 -22.65 2.13 -0.12
C LYS A 579 -21.69 1.87 -1.28
N ASN A 580 -20.98 2.90 -1.70
CA ASN A 580 -19.95 2.79 -2.73
C ASN A 580 -18.60 2.24 -2.20
N TYR A 581 -18.53 1.84 -0.94
CA TYR A 581 -17.36 1.24 -0.31
C TYR A 581 -17.79 0.18 0.70
N ILE A 582 -16.89 -0.68 1.11
CA ILE A 582 -17.00 -1.54 2.28
C ILE A 582 -15.97 -1.11 3.31
N THR A 583 -16.22 -1.42 4.57
CA THR A 583 -15.29 -1.05 5.65
C THR A 583 -13.93 -1.74 5.48
N ASN A 584 -12.86 -0.97 5.62
CA ASN A 584 -11.51 -1.49 5.57
C ASN A 584 -11.25 -2.39 6.79
N SER A 585 -10.74 -3.60 6.55
CA SER A 585 -10.31 -4.56 7.58
C SER A 585 -11.31 -4.69 8.74
N TYR A 586 -10.88 -4.35 9.94
CA TYR A 586 -11.63 -4.46 11.21
C TYR A 586 -12.18 -3.13 11.74
N HIS A 587 -11.97 -2.03 11.04
CA HIS A 587 -12.32 -0.71 11.57
C HIS A 587 -13.81 -0.60 11.94
N ILE A 588 -14.07 0.16 13.02
CA ILE A 588 -15.43 0.58 13.34
C ILE A 588 -15.93 1.49 12.21
N HIS A 589 -17.15 1.22 11.73
CA HIS A 589 -17.73 2.01 10.65
C HIS A 589 -17.83 3.49 11.05
N VAL A 590 -17.47 4.39 10.14
CA VAL A 590 -17.36 5.83 10.38
C VAL A 590 -18.64 6.51 10.87
N THR A 591 -19.81 5.91 10.61
CA THR A 591 -21.11 6.42 11.09
C THR A 591 -21.46 5.96 12.50
N GLU A 592 -20.69 5.06 13.13
CA GLU A 592 -20.96 4.64 14.49
C GLU A 592 -20.46 5.70 15.48
N PRO A 593 -21.32 6.19 16.39
CA PRO A 593 -20.94 7.18 17.38
C PRO A 593 -20.09 6.54 18.48
N VAL A 594 -18.78 6.57 18.30
CA VAL A 594 -17.81 6.03 19.26
C VAL A 594 -16.76 7.08 19.56
N ASN A 595 -16.36 7.22 20.83
CA ASN A 595 -15.26 8.10 21.20
C ASN A 595 -13.90 7.44 20.91
N ALA A 596 -12.85 8.26 20.86
CA ALA A 596 -11.51 7.83 20.53
C ALA A 596 -10.98 6.67 21.39
N PHE A 597 -11.20 6.71 22.69
CA PHE A 597 -10.70 5.70 23.63
C PHE A 597 -11.42 4.36 23.48
N ASP A 598 -12.73 4.38 23.37
CA ASP A 598 -13.53 3.17 23.16
C ASP A 598 -13.22 2.54 21.81
N LYS A 599 -13.04 3.36 20.76
CA LYS A 599 -12.61 2.89 19.43
C LYS A 599 -11.26 2.19 19.51
N LEU A 600 -10.24 2.82 20.06
CA LEU A 600 -8.91 2.24 20.19
C LEU A 600 -8.92 0.97 21.03
N LYS A 601 -9.68 0.94 22.14
CA LYS A 601 -9.80 -0.25 22.98
C LYS A 601 -10.47 -1.41 22.23
N PHE A 602 -11.52 -1.14 21.49
CA PHE A 602 -12.21 -2.13 20.67
C PHE A 602 -11.30 -2.68 19.56
N GLU A 603 -10.69 -1.79 18.80
CA GLU A 603 -9.85 -2.15 17.65
C GLU A 603 -8.55 -2.86 18.06
N SER A 604 -8.06 -2.64 19.30
CA SER A 604 -6.85 -3.30 19.80
C SER A 604 -6.93 -4.84 19.79
N GLU A 605 -8.13 -5.39 20.00
CA GLU A 605 -8.33 -6.84 19.97
C GLU A 605 -8.13 -7.43 18.57
N PHE A 606 -8.51 -6.69 17.55
CA PHE A 606 -8.33 -7.07 16.14
C PHE A 606 -6.90 -6.84 15.65
N GLN A 607 -6.21 -5.84 16.15
CA GLN A 607 -4.78 -5.66 15.87
C GLN A 607 -3.96 -6.86 16.37
N LYS A 608 -4.30 -7.42 17.55
CA LYS A 608 -3.67 -8.64 18.08
C LYS A 608 -3.82 -9.83 17.13
N LEU A 609 -4.93 -9.89 16.40
CA LEU A 609 -5.23 -10.94 15.41
C LEU A 609 -4.79 -10.57 13.98
N SER A 610 -4.04 -9.49 13.82
CA SER A 610 -3.45 -9.07 12.55
C SER A 610 -1.92 -8.97 12.68
N PRO A 611 -1.22 -10.10 12.93
CA PRO A 611 0.22 -10.10 13.21
C PRO A 611 1.08 -9.61 12.05
N GLY A 612 0.58 -9.66 10.82
CA GLY A 612 1.23 -9.11 9.62
C GLY A 612 1.16 -7.60 9.53
N GLY A 613 0.46 -6.95 10.46
CA GLY A 613 0.34 -5.51 10.55
C GLY A 613 -1.10 -5.02 10.51
N ALA A 614 -1.32 -3.91 11.20
CA ALA A 614 -2.58 -3.16 11.20
C ALA A 614 -2.33 -1.79 11.83
N ILE A 615 -3.19 -0.83 11.55
CA ILE A 615 -3.18 0.49 12.18
C ILE A 615 -4.60 0.91 12.48
N SER A 616 -4.80 1.65 13.57
CA SER A 616 -6.08 2.26 13.89
C SER A 616 -6.02 3.78 13.70
N TYR A 617 -7.04 4.30 13.07
CA TYR A 617 -7.18 5.75 12.83
C TYR A 617 -8.14 6.35 13.83
N VAL A 618 -7.72 7.43 14.48
CA VAL A 618 -8.56 8.16 15.42
C VAL A 618 -8.70 9.60 14.96
N GLU A 619 -9.94 10.02 14.75
CA GLU A 619 -10.25 11.43 14.52
C GLU A 619 -10.59 12.10 15.84
N VAL A 620 -9.88 13.19 16.13
CA VAL A 620 -10.11 14.03 17.30
C VAL A 620 -10.44 15.46 16.86
N PRO A 621 -11.13 16.26 17.68
CA PRO A 621 -11.34 17.68 17.40
C PRO A 621 -10.03 18.43 17.15
N ASN A 622 -10.09 19.66 16.64
CA ASN A 622 -8.91 20.49 16.53
C ASN A 622 -8.26 20.66 17.91
N LEU A 623 -7.06 20.14 18.08
CA LEU A 623 -6.29 20.13 19.33
C LEU A 623 -5.04 21.03 19.27
N GLN A 624 -4.96 21.97 18.34
CA GLN A 624 -3.78 22.86 18.22
C GLN A 624 -3.50 23.63 19.49
N ASP A 625 -4.54 24.00 20.22
CA ASP A 625 -4.44 24.73 21.50
C ASP A 625 -4.59 23.81 22.73
N ASN A 626 -4.69 22.48 22.53
CA ASN A 626 -4.86 21.51 23.62
C ASN A 626 -3.95 20.27 23.42
N VAL A 627 -2.64 20.51 23.54
CA VAL A 627 -1.62 19.46 23.42
C VAL A 627 -1.75 18.39 24.51
N GLU A 628 -2.25 18.74 25.68
CA GLU A 628 -2.46 17.79 26.80
C GLU A 628 -3.48 16.70 26.43
N ALA A 629 -4.51 17.05 25.67
CA ALA A 629 -5.46 16.06 25.16
C ALA A 629 -4.79 15.08 24.18
N VAL A 630 -3.88 15.54 23.32
CA VAL A 630 -3.08 14.66 22.46
C VAL A 630 -2.23 13.72 23.30
N ILE A 631 -1.53 14.24 24.33
CA ILE A 631 -0.72 13.44 25.25
C ILE A 631 -1.58 12.37 25.97
N SER A 632 -2.79 12.74 26.37
CA SER A 632 -3.72 11.78 27.02
C SER A 632 -4.06 10.61 26.09
N VAL A 633 -4.28 10.87 24.79
CA VAL A 633 -4.50 9.82 23.79
C VAL A 633 -3.23 9.01 23.57
N MET A 634 -2.04 9.64 23.52
CA MET A 634 -0.76 8.94 23.38
C MET A 634 -0.49 7.99 24.55
N LYS A 635 -0.76 8.42 25.79
CA LYS A 635 -0.66 7.55 26.98
C LYS A 635 -1.63 6.37 26.89
N PHE A 636 -2.85 6.60 26.38
CA PHE A 636 -3.81 5.53 26.14
C PHE A 636 -3.34 4.53 25.06
N ILE A 637 -2.75 5.02 23.97
CA ILE A 637 -2.15 4.19 22.91
C ILE A 637 -1.06 3.33 23.53
N TYR A 638 -0.14 3.90 24.30
CA TYR A 638 0.95 3.16 24.95
C TYR A 638 0.45 1.98 25.77
N ASP A 639 -0.67 2.15 26.48
CA ASP A 639 -1.20 1.11 27.37
C ASP A 639 -2.06 0.05 26.66
N ASN A 640 -2.69 0.37 25.53
CA ASN A 640 -3.81 -0.45 25.04
C ASN A 640 -3.67 -0.94 23.61
N ILE A 641 -2.97 -0.25 22.71
CA ILE A 641 -3.00 -0.58 21.27
C ILE A 641 -1.60 -0.49 20.65
N LEU A 642 -1.32 -1.39 19.72
CA LEU A 642 0.01 -1.49 19.11
C LEU A 642 0.35 -0.28 18.26
N TYR A 643 -0.56 0.11 17.33
CA TYR A 643 -0.26 1.11 16.31
C TYR A 643 -1.49 1.99 16.04
N ALA A 644 -1.33 3.30 16.18
CA ALA A 644 -2.40 4.25 15.91
C ALA A 644 -1.89 5.53 15.25
N GLU A 645 -2.74 6.11 14.40
CA GLU A 645 -2.61 7.44 13.80
C GLU A 645 -3.65 8.37 14.37
N LEU A 646 -3.24 9.57 14.79
CA LEU A 646 -4.12 10.62 15.28
C LEU A 646 -4.32 11.69 14.23
N ASN A 647 -5.57 11.88 13.82
CA ASN A 647 -5.97 12.93 12.91
C ASN A 647 -6.77 14.00 13.67
N THR A 648 -6.22 15.20 13.78
CA THR A 648 -6.93 16.34 14.36
C THR A 648 -7.70 17.06 13.27
N LYS A 649 -9.02 17.29 13.47
CA LYS A 649 -9.80 18.12 12.55
C LYS A 649 -9.25 19.55 12.59
N SER A 650 -8.70 20.00 11.47
CA SER A 650 -8.39 21.42 11.28
C SER A 650 -9.51 22.06 10.46
N ASP A 651 -9.84 23.33 10.74
CA ASP A 651 -10.82 24.09 9.97
C ASP A 651 -10.37 24.34 8.52
N TYR A 652 -9.15 23.95 8.17
CA TYR A 652 -8.58 23.97 6.83
C TYR A 652 -8.37 22.54 6.36
N LEU A 653 -9.27 22.05 5.52
CA LEU A 653 -9.08 20.81 4.73
C LEU A 653 -7.81 20.95 3.89
N SER A 654 -6.73 20.37 4.35
CA SER A 654 -5.57 20.14 3.52
C SER A 654 -5.89 18.97 2.58
N LEU A 655 -6.11 19.27 1.31
CA LEU A 655 -6.34 18.28 0.23
C LEU A 655 -5.21 17.23 0.09
N ILE A 656 -4.10 17.39 0.82
CA ILE A 656 -2.93 16.52 0.80
C ILE A 656 -3.08 15.31 1.75
N HIS A 657 -4.05 15.34 2.68
CA HIS A 657 -4.26 14.26 3.65
C HIS A 657 -5.41 13.32 3.32
N ILE A 658 -5.99 13.43 2.12
CA ILE A 658 -6.96 12.47 1.60
C ILE A 658 -6.19 11.25 1.07
N SER A 659 -5.54 10.51 1.95
CA SER A 659 -4.88 9.25 1.59
C SER A 659 -5.74 8.01 1.89
N GLU A 660 -6.99 8.21 2.35
CA GLU A 660 -7.90 7.11 2.67
C GLU A 660 -9.28 7.34 2.01
N PRO A 661 -9.82 6.35 1.28
CA PRO A 661 -11.12 6.45 0.60
C PRO A 661 -12.30 6.74 1.52
N THR A 662 -12.16 6.43 2.82
CA THR A 662 -13.16 6.71 3.86
C THR A 662 -13.46 8.21 4.02
N ARG A 663 -12.53 9.11 3.68
CA ARG A 663 -12.73 10.56 3.77
C ARG A 663 -13.39 11.16 2.52
N GLN A 664 -13.20 10.57 1.35
CA GLN A 664 -13.83 11.06 0.11
C GLN A 664 -15.34 10.83 0.07
N ALA A 665 -15.83 9.80 0.74
CA ALA A 665 -17.27 9.51 0.81
C ALA A 665 -18.08 10.49 1.68
N GLU A 666 -17.42 11.25 2.57
CA GLU A 666 -18.10 12.25 3.42
C GLU A 666 -18.18 13.64 2.76
N ILE A 667 -17.48 13.89 1.66
CA ILE A 667 -17.38 15.22 1.02
C ILE A 667 -18.23 15.31 -0.28
N SER A 668 -18.75 14.20 -0.79
CA SER A 668 -19.71 14.14 -1.89
C SER A 668 -21.10 13.80 -1.40
#